data_5d51a990314e4eb5439600161422da50
#
_entry.id   5d51a990314e4eb5439600161422da50
#
_cell.length_a   1.000
_cell.length_b   1.000
_cell.length_c   1.000
_cell.angle_alpha   90.00
_cell.angle_beta   90.00
_cell.angle_gamma   90.00
#
_symmetry.space_group_name_H-M   'P 1'
#
loop_
_entity.id
_entity.type
_entity.pdbx_description
1 polymer ?
#
loop_
_entity_poly.entity_id
_entity_poly.type
_entity_poly.pdbx_seq_one_letter_code
_entity_poly.pdbx_strand_id
1 'polypeptide(L)'
;KELKQSPVANLSNALAGKLPGLITVQTSGQPGEDASSLFIRGVGTYGTSNPLVVIDGLPRSQTDFNQLDANEIESVTILKDASSSSLYGIQGANGVIVVTTKRGVDREKPLISFTVQQAVQQPIRLPETMSSYEQALYYRDMDMNDGQTERYTPEVLDIIKNGSDPYLYPNVNWFDEILKKNSMQSQYNINISGSALGKLRYFISGSYVNQGTLLKHQDIFEKNYGVKSKFDRYNFRSNVDLDATSMLNIRIDLAGRLETRVGPGSDFSNVFSVITTRSPSSQPVFNPDGTLGAGSALEIPFQQNPYGIVTQSGYYTRHTNVMSGTLSAKHKLDFITKGLSAQVYFSFESNNYQHTTRLQSFDSFWYKGKDATGEAIYQPHSVKSRLSTTDSRWVERYTYLDVRLNYDRTFAEKHQISAQLLGNRTLRSQNAELPYAYQGISSRIAYNFDTRYYLEANIGYNGSENFPPKKRYGFFPSFSAGWVLSDEKFISLPSWIQLIKLRGSYGTVGNDKIGGQRWLYITEFTPGGTAMGTYQFGVSPQSVAGYNESRVGNKFVTWEKSAKGNVGFDLSLFKDNAVQFTFDYFWEKRNNILTTPGDVPDYVGITNVAPRNSGKVENKGIEAELRFNKRINKDLSIFANLQMTYARNKVLENDEPIP
;
A
#
# COMPACT_ATOMS: atom_id res chain seq x y z
N LYS A 1 -17.91 -12.97 4.21
CA LYS A 1 -17.46 -14.04 5.13
C LYS A 1 -15.96 -14.33 4.99
N GLU A 2 -15.43 -14.42 3.77
CA GLU A 2 -14.04 -14.79 3.48
C GLU A 2 -13.00 -13.84 4.10
N LEU A 3 -13.23 -12.54 4.12
CA LEU A 3 -12.32 -11.55 4.74
C LEU A 3 -12.13 -11.76 6.24
N LYS A 4 -13.14 -12.33 6.92
CA LYS A 4 -13.13 -12.58 8.36
C LYS A 4 -12.44 -13.88 8.77
N GLN A 5 -12.04 -14.71 7.82
CA GLN A 5 -11.35 -15.98 8.09
C GLN A 5 -9.90 -15.78 8.50
N SER A 6 -9.29 -14.66 8.13
CA SER A 6 -7.92 -14.32 8.47
C SER A 6 -7.91 -13.20 9.51
N PRO A 7 -7.44 -13.45 10.73
CA PRO A 7 -7.39 -12.45 11.80
C PRO A 7 -6.18 -11.52 11.61
N VAL A 8 -6.14 -10.79 10.50
CA VAL A 8 -5.06 -9.85 10.17
C VAL A 8 -5.41 -8.43 10.58
N ALA A 9 -4.43 -7.65 11.01
CA ALA A 9 -4.64 -6.26 11.41
C ALA A 9 -4.89 -5.34 10.21
N ASN A 10 -4.26 -5.63 9.06
CA ASN A 10 -4.38 -4.87 7.84
C ASN A 10 -5.18 -5.64 6.78
N LEU A 11 -6.22 -5.00 6.24
CA LEU A 11 -7.18 -5.63 5.32
C LEU A 11 -6.54 -6.13 4.03
N SER A 12 -5.49 -5.47 3.53
CA SER A 12 -4.77 -5.91 2.32
C SER A 12 -4.24 -7.34 2.46
N ASN A 13 -3.82 -7.75 3.66
CA ASN A 13 -3.34 -9.10 3.92
C ASN A 13 -4.48 -10.15 3.82
N ALA A 14 -5.72 -9.75 4.18
CA ALA A 14 -6.89 -10.62 4.06
C ALA A 14 -7.30 -10.88 2.61
N LEU A 15 -6.85 -10.08 1.65
CA LEU A 15 -7.19 -10.22 0.23
C LEU A 15 -6.26 -11.16 -0.54
N ALA A 16 -5.13 -11.55 0.05
CA ALA A 16 -4.16 -12.42 -0.61
C ALA A 16 -4.83 -13.73 -1.10
N GLY A 17 -4.72 -14.01 -2.40
CA GLY A 17 -5.28 -15.20 -3.01
C GLY A 17 -6.81 -15.30 -3.05
N LYS A 18 -7.55 -14.20 -2.79
CA LYS A 18 -9.03 -14.22 -2.77
C LYS A 18 -9.70 -13.58 -3.97
N LEU A 19 -8.98 -12.79 -4.74
CA LEU A 19 -9.53 -12.07 -5.88
C LEU A 19 -8.64 -12.29 -7.12
N PRO A 20 -9.20 -12.82 -8.23
CA PRO A 20 -8.42 -13.05 -9.45
C PRO A 20 -7.94 -11.72 -10.02
N GLY A 21 -6.69 -11.67 -10.45
CA GLY A 21 -6.04 -10.47 -10.96
C GLY A 21 -5.42 -9.58 -9.88
N LEU A 22 -5.63 -9.85 -8.59
CA LEU A 22 -4.99 -9.13 -7.49
C LEU A 22 -3.70 -9.84 -7.05
N ILE A 23 -2.60 -9.13 -7.12
CA ILE A 23 -1.30 -9.57 -6.60
C ILE A 23 -1.02 -8.77 -5.32
N THR A 24 -0.69 -9.46 -4.25
CA THR A 24 -0.38 -8.88 -2.94
C THR A 24 1.07 -9.19 -2.59
N VAL A 25 1.82 -8.18 -2.16
CA VAL A 25 3.21 -8.33 -1.74
C VAL A 25 3.37 -7.71 -0.35
N GLN A 26 3.60 -8.53 0.64
CA GLN A 26 3.90 -8.08 1.99
C GLN A 26 5.43 -7.96 2.14
N THR A 27 5.92 -6.75 2.34
CA THR A 27 7.35 -6.45 2.46
C THR A 27 7.83 -6.32 3.91
N SER A 28 6.90 -6.18 4.86
CA SER A 28 7.21 -6.02 6.28
C SER A 28 6.28 -6.87 7.12
N GLY A 29 6.79 -7.44 8.20
CA GLY A 29 6.01 -8.07 9.27
C GLY A 29 5.95 -7.23 10.55
N GLN A 30 6.36 -5.97 10.49
CA GLN A 30 6.35 -5.08 11.65
C GLN A 30 4.92 -4.78 12.08
N PRO A 31 4.57 -4.92 13.36
CA PRO A 31 3.25 -4.59 13.89
C PRO A 31 2.82 -3.17 13.48
N GLY A 32 1.62 -3.09 12.87
CA GLY A 32 1.04 -1.87 12.32
C GLY A 32 1.63 -1.37 11.00
N GLU A 33 2.71 -1.97 10.46
CA GLU A 33 3.31 -1.70 9.15
C GLU A 33 3.43 -2.96 8.28
N ASP A 34 2.64 -3.96 8.60
CA ASP A 34 2.58 -5.25 7.91
C ASP A 34 1.60 -5.28 6.72
N ALA A 35 1.13 -4.12 6.27
CA ALA A 35 0.22 -4.02 5.14
C ALA A 35 0.89 -4.47 3.83
N SER A 36 0.13 -5.23 3.01
CA SER A 36 0.58 -5.63 1.68
C SER A 36 0.40 -4.50 0.67
N SER A 37 1.39 -4.35 -0.22
CA SER A 37 1.23 -3.62 -1.47
C SER A 37 0.31 -4.40 -2.41
N LEU A 38 -0.58 -3.69 -3.09
CA LEU A 38 -1.60 -4.26 -3.97
C LEU A 38 -1.31 -3.87 -5.41
N PHE A 39 -1.36 -4.85 -6.32
CA PHE A 39 -1.20 -4.66 -7.75
C PHE A 39 -2.32 -5.37 -8.50
N ILE A 40 -2.93 -4.72 -9.48
CA ILE A 40 -3.94 -5.34 -10.35
C ILE A 40 -3.28 -5.71 -11.67
N ARG A 41 -3.27 -7.01 -11.98
CA ARG A 41 -2.64 -7.56 -13.21
C ARG A 41 -1.13 -7.28 -13.32
N GLY A 42 -0.46 -7.02 -12.18
CA GLY A 42 0.99 -6.81 -12.13
C GLY A 42 1.41 -5.34 -12.19
N VAL A 43 2.71 -5.12 -12.44
CA VAL A 43 3.33 -3.79 -12.50
C VAL A 43 3.37 -3.33 -13.96
N GLY A 44 2.60 -2.30 -14.28
CA GLY A 44 2.44 -1.79 -15.66
C GLY A 44 3.19 -0.49 -15.96
N THR A 45 3.94 0.08 -15.00
CA THR A 45 4.67 1.35 -15.18
C THR A 45 5.93 1.38 -14.31
N TYR A 46 6.88 2.24 -14.63
CA TYR A 46 8.06 2.52 -13.78
C TYR A 46 7.70 3.35 -12.54
N GLY A 47 6.62 4.10 -12.62
CA GLY A 47 6.13 4.93 -11.51
C GLY A 47 5.28 4.13 -10.53
N THR A 48 4.34 4.81 -9.89
CA THR A 48 3.41 4.21 -8.92
C THR A 48 2.41 3.30 -9.63
N SER A 49 2.45 1.99 -9.35
CA SER A 49 1.51 0.99 -9.89
C SER A 49 0.35 0.67 -8.94
N ASN A 50 0.22 1.39 -7.83
CA ASN A 50 -0.84 1.16 -6.85
C ASN A 50 -2.23 1.44 -7.47
N PRO A 51 -3.21 0.55 -7.26
CA PRO A 51 -4.58 0.78 -7.68
C PRO A 51 -5.22 1.93 -6.91
N LEU A 52 -6.25 2.53 -7.51
CA LEU A 52 -7.12 3.45 -6.78
C LEU A 52 -7.98 2.64 -5.81
N VAL A 53 -8.12 3.10 -4.59
CA VAL A 53 -9.12 2.59 -3.66
C VAL A 53 -10.33 3.52 -3.64
N VAL A 54 -11.52 2.94 -3.70
CA VAL A 54 -12.79 3.67 -3.62
C VAL A 54 -13.61 3.06 -2.50
N ILE A 55 -13.91 3.84 -1.48
CA ILE A 55 -14.74 3.41 -0.35
C ILE A 55 -16.06 4.16 -0.41
N ASP A 56 -17.17 3.43 -0.52
CA ASP A 56 -18.54 3.96 -0.62
C ASP A 56 -18.72 5.00 -1.76
N GLY A 57 -18.01 4.76 -2.88
CA GLY A 57 -18.07 5.60 -4.07
C GLY A 57 -17.11 6.79 -4.08
N LEU A 58 -16.23 6.90 -3.09
CA LEU A 58 -15.27 8.01 -2.92
C LEU A 58 -13.82 7.52 -3.00
N PRO A 59 -12.95 8.20 -3.75
CA PRO A 59 -11.52 7.94 -3.77
C PRO A 59 -10.90 8.12 -2.38
N ARG A 60 -10.09 7.14 -1.94
CA ARG A 60 -9.39 7.11 -0.66
C ARG A 60 -7.95 6.62 -0.83
N SER A 61 -7.14 6.79 0.21
CA SER A 61 -5.79 6.26 0.22
C SER A 61 -5.77 4.72 0.40
N GLN A 62 -4.70 4.08 -0.04
CA GLN A 62 -4.48 2.66 0.24
C GLN A 62 -4.32 2.41 1.75
N THR A 63 -3.78 3.38 2.48
CA THR A 63 -3.64 3.31 3.94
C THR A 63 -5.01 3.24 4.62
N ASP A 64 -5.98 4.05 4.18
CA ASP A 64 -7.34 4.00 4.74
C ASP A 64 -8.00 2.65 4.49
N PHE A 65 -7.80 2.09 3.30
CA PHE A 65 -8.26 0.74 2.98
C PHE A 65 -7.63 -0.33 3.87
N ASN A 66 -6.31 -0.29 4.03
CA ASN A 66 -5.57 -1.27 4.83
C ASN A 66 -6.09 -1.34 6.28
N GLN A 67 -6.54 -0.21 6.79
CA GLN A 67 -6.89 -0.05 8.20
C GLN A 67 -8.40 -0.16 8.47
N LEU A 68 -9.22 -0.46 7.44
CA LEU A 68 -10.63 -0.82 7.64
C LEU A 68 -10.75 -2.14 8.42
N ASP A 69 -11.75 -2.19 9.32
CA ASP A 69 -12.12 -3.44 9.96
C ASP A 69 -12.90 -4.33 8.98
N ALA A 70 -12.50 -5.60 8.85
CA ALA A 70 -13.21 -6.57 8.00
C ALA A 70 -14.68 -6.75 8.37
N ASN A 71 -15.06 -6.44 9.62
CA ASN A 71 -16.44 -6.49 10.09
C ASN A 71 -17.31 -5.34 9.58
N GLU A 72 -16.71 -4.23 9.14
CA GLU A 72 -17.42 -3.08 8.54
C GLU A 72 -17.72 -3.26 7.06
N ILE A 73 -17.09 -4.24 6.39
CA ILE A 73 -17.15 -4.40 4.95
C ILE A 73 -18.33 -5.29 4.55
N GLU A 74 -19.09 -4.83 3.57
CA GLU A 74 -20.12 -5.60 2.85
C GLU A 74 -19.50 -6.36 1.68
N SER A 75 -18.78 -5.64 0.79
CA SER A 75 -18.17 -6.22 -0.41
C SER A 75 -16.88 -5.51 -0.82
N VAL A 76 -16.00 -6.26 -1.50
CA VAL A 76 -14.82 -5.75 -2.20
C VAL A 76 -14.87 -6.24 -3.64
N THR A 77 -14.75 -5.33 -4.59
CA THR A 77 -14.77 -5.60 -6.03
C THR A 77 -13.57 -4.95 -6.70
N ILE A 78 -12.99 -5.63 -7.69
CA ILE A 78 -11.86 -5.09 -8.46
C ILE A 78 -12.34 -4.74 -9.87
N LEU A 79 -12.09 -3.49 -10.28
CA LEU A 79 -12.30 -3.02 -11.65
C LEU A 79 -10.94 -3.04 -12.36
N LYS A 80 -10.80 -3.94 -13.33
CA LYS A 80 -9.52 -4.25 -13.98
C LYS A 80 -9.41 -3.62 -15.37
N ASP A 81 -10.55 -3.47 -16.04
CA ASP A 81 -10.65 -3.06 -17.44
C ASP A 81 -10.83 -1.54 -17.57
N ALA A 82 -10.45 -0.99 -18.72
CA ALA A 82 -10.61 0.44 -18.99
C ALA A 82 -12.06 0.89 -18.90
N SER A 83 -13.02 0.07 -19.41
CA SER A 83 -14.45 0.37 -19.35
C SER A 83 -14.94 0.52 -17.91
N SER A 84 -14.66 -0.43 -17.05
CA SER A 84 -15.11 -0.43 -15.65
C SER A 84 -14.43 0.66 -14.79
N SER A 85 -13.17 1.01 -15.08
CA SER A 85 -12.39 2.00 -14.31
C SER A 85 -12.54 3.44 -14.82
N SER A 86 -13.09 3.65 -16.02
CA SER A 86 -13.17 4.97 -16.67
C SER A 86 -13.98 6.01 -15.91
N LEU A 87 -14.99 5.60 -15.12
CA LEU A 87 -15.78 6.50 -14.26
C LEU A 87 -14.93 7.21 -13.20
N TYR A 88 -13.80 6.58 -12.81
CA TYR A 88 -12.84 7.15 -11.85
C TYR A 88 -11.74 7.96 -12.55
N GLY A 89 -11.88 8.15 -13.87
CA GLY A 89 -10.98 8.94 -14.68
C GLY A 89 -9.54 8.44 -14.63
N ILE A 90 -8.62 9.39 -14.57
CA ILE A 90 -7.17 9.11 -14.56
C ILE A 90 -6.69 8.35 -13.31
N GLN A 91 -7.39 8.46 -12.20
CA GLN A 91 -6.99 7.77 -10.97
C GLN A 91 -7.18 6.26 -11.09
N GLY A 92 -8.03 5.79 -12.03
CA GLY A 92 -8.28 4.38 -12.30
C GLY A 92 -7.28 3.69 -13.24
N ALA A 93 -6.20 4.36 -13.66
CA ALA A 93 -5.24 3.82 -14.64
C ALA A 93 -4.62 2.47 -14.23
N ASN A 94 -4.35 2.27 -12.95
CA ASN A 94 -3.77 1.03 -12.41
C ASN A 94 -4.84 0.04 -11.90
N GLY A 95 -6.12 0.25 -12.31
CA GLY A 95 -7.28 -0.48 -11.80
C GLY A 95 -7.83 0.15 -10.52
N VAL A 96 -9.00 -0.32 -10.09
CA VAL A 96 -9.72 0.24 -8.95
C VAL A 96 -10.18 -0.88 -8.03
N ILE A 97 -9.97 -0.71 -6.73
CA ILE A 97 -10.53 -1.55 -5.67
C ILE A 97 -11.72 -0.80 -5.08
N VAL A 98 -12.92 -1.31 -5.33
CA VAL A 98 -14.16 -0.74 -4.82
C VAL A 98 -14.57 -1.48 -3.56
N VAL A 99 -14.69 -0.75 -2.47
CA VAL A 99 -15.14 -1.25 -1.17
C VAL A 99 -16.48 -0.63 -0.84
N THR A 100 -17.44 -1.48 -0.52
CA THR A 100 -18.73 -1.05 0.04
C THR A 100 -18.75 -1.41 1.51
N THR A 101 -19.03 -0.43 2.37
CA THR A 101 -19.19 -0.67 3.79
C THR A 101 -20.63 -1.02 4.12
N LYS A 102 -20.82 -1.69 5.26
CA LYS A 102 -22.14 -2.09 5.74
C LYS A 102 -23.01 -0.88 6.06
N ARG A 103 -24.29 -1.03 5.80
CA ARG A 103 -25.31 -0.03 6.09
C ARG A 103 -26.41 -0.62 6.98
N GLY A 104 -27.26 0.25 7.49
CA GLY A 104 -28.40 -0.15 8.27
C GLY A 104 -29.36 -1.03 7.46
N VAL A 105 -29.89 -2.06 8.10
CA VAL A 105 -30.92 -2.95 7.53
C VAL A 105 -32.28 -2.55 8.08
N ASP A 106 -33.31 -2.70 7.27
CA ASP A 106 -34.68 -2.41 7.70
C ASP A 106 -35.19 -3.52 8.63
N ARG A 107 -35.03 -3.27 9.93
CA ARG A 107 -35.43 -4.16 11.02
C ARG A 107 -35.94 -3.35 12.20
N GLU A 108 -37.06 -3.74 12.76
CA GLU A 108 -37.62 -3.10 13.97
C GLU A 108 -36.69 -3.21 15.19
N LYS A 109 -36.01 -4.36 15.34
CA LYS A 109 -35.05 -4.57 16.45
C LYS A 109 -33.62 -4.43 15.95
N PRO A 110 -32.77 -3.66 16.64
CA PRO A 110 -31.38 -3.54 16.30
C PRO A 110 -30.66 -4.90 16.30
N LEU A 111 -29.81 -5.13 15.30
CA LEU A 111 -28.90 -6.27 15.27
C LEU A 111 -27.57 -5.84 15.89
N ILE A 112 -27.23 -6.44 17.02
CA ILE A 112 -25.95 -6.22 17.71
C ILE A 112 -25.07 -7.45 17.42
N SER A 113 -23.85 -7.21 16.99
CA SER A 113 -22.83 -8.23 16.73
C SER A 113 -21.55 -7.87 17.44
N PHE A 114 -21.05 -8.78 18.26
CA PHE A 114 -19.76 -8.65 18.94
C PHE A 114 -18.82 -9.74 18.43
N THR A 115 -17.60 -9.35 18.05
CA THR A 115 -16.57 -10.26 17.51
C THR A 115 -15.29 -10.08 18.31
N VAL A 116 -14.73 -11.19 18.78
CA VAL A 116 -13.41 -11.24 19.42
C VAL A 116 -12.52 -12.18 18.61
N GLN A 117 -11.32 -11.73 18.31
CA GLN A 117 -10.30 -12.55 17.65
C GLN A 117 -8.98 -12.43 18.42
N GLN A 118 -8.39 -13.56 18.75
CA GLN A 118 -7.06 -13.68 19.31
C GLN A 118 -6.19 -14.46 18.34
N ALA A 119 -5.01 -13.94 18.06
CA ALA A 119 -4.11 -14.57 17.11
C ALA A 119 -2.67 -14.58 17.65
N VAL A 120 -1.94 -15.60 17.26
CA VAL A 120 -0.48 -15.68 17.43
C VAL A 120 0.16 -15.33 16.10
N GLN A 121 1.04 -14.35 16.12
CA GLN A 121 1.82 -13.91 14.96
C GLN A 121 3.23 -14.46 15.06
N GLN A 122 3.76 -14.92 13.95
CA GLN A 122 5.16 -15.37 13.85
C GLN A 122 5.76 -14.95 12.51
N PRO A 123 7.07 -14.71 12.43
CA PRO A 123 7.73 -14.47 11.15
C PRO A 123 7.53 -15.68 10.23
N ILE A 124 7.12 -15.44 8.97
CA ILE A 124 6.95 -16.50 7.98
C ILE A 124 8.31 -17.03 7.54
N ARG A 125 9.29 -16.13 7.42
CA ARG A 125 10.66 -16.46 7.02
C ARG A 125 11.61 -15.43 7.60
N LEU A 126 12.71 -15.91 8.16
CA LEU A 126 13.88 -15.12 8.52
C LEU A 126 15.05 -15.55 7.64
N PRO A 127 16.00 -14.65 7.32
CA PRO A 127 17.23 -15.03 6.67
C PRO A 127 18.00 -16.05 7.51
N GLU A 128 18.56 -17.05 6.86
CA GLU A 128 19.53 -17.93 7.50
C GLU A 128 20.89 -17.23 7.57
N THR A 129 21.54 -17.31 8.71
CA THR A 129 22.86 -16.72 8.95
C THR A 129 23.90 -17.79 9.18
N MET A 130 25.10 -17.58 8.68
CA MET A 130 26.25 -18.42 8.97
C MET A 130 26.62 -18.31 10.46
N SER A 131 27.21 -19.35 11.01
CA SER A 131 27.94 -19.27 12.27
C SER A 131 29.29 -18.54 12.07
N SER A 132 29.90 -18.09 13.15
CA SER A 132 31.25 -17.50 13.09
C SER A 132 32.30 -18.45 12.52
N TYR A 133 32.15 -19.74 12.77
CA TYR A 133 33.06 -20.76 12.23
C TYR A 133 32.90 -20.92 10.71
N GLU A 134 31.67 -21.05 10.22
CA GLU A 134 31.41 -21.11 8.78
C GLU A 134 31.89 -19.83 8.06
N GLN A 135 31.67 -18.67 8.66
CA GLN A 135 32.17 -17.40 8.13
C GLN A 135 33.70 -17.37 8.08
N ALA A 136 34.38 -17.82 9.14
CA ALA A 136 35.84 -17.86 9.18
C ALA A 136 36.39 -18.82 8.10
N LEU A 137 35.80 -19.97 7.88
CA LEU A 137 36.15 -20.88 6.78
C LEU A 137 35.95 -20.22 5.42
N TYR A 138 34.83 -19.53 5.23
CA TYR A 138 34.53 -18.83 3.96
C TYR A 138 35.60 -17.75 3.68
N TYR A 139 35.96 -16.93 4.66
CA TYR A 139 37.00 -15.93 4.48
C TYR A 139 38.39 -16.54 4.26
N ARG A 140 38.73 -17.63 4.93
CA ARG A 140 39.98 -18.35 4.68
C ARG A 140 40.05 -18.86 3.23
N ASP A 141 38.96 -19.45 2.73
CA ASP A 141 38.90 -19.94 1.36
C ASP A 141 39.00 -18.79 0.33
N MET A 142 38.45 -17.63 0.65
CA MET A 142 38.66 -16.40 -0.15
C MET A 142 40.12 -15.97 -0.15
N ASP A 143 40.76 -15.86 1.01
CA ASP A 143 42.16 -15.46 1.12
C ASP A 143 43.07 -16.40 0.33
N MET A 144 42.84 -17.71 0.43
CA MET A 144 43.58 -18.72 -0.35
C MET A 144 43.38 -18.56 -1.86
N ASN A 145 42.13 -18.33 -2.34
CA ASN A 145 41.83 -18.13 -3.75
C ASN A 145 42.47 -16.86 -4.32
N ASP A 146 42.55 -15.80 -3.49
CA ASP A 146 43.12 -14.52 -3.87
C ASP A 146 44.68 -14.48 -3.66
N GLY A 147 45.28 -15.59 -3.19
CA GLY A 147 46.74 -15.68 -2.89
C GLY A 147 47.16 -14.77 -1.73
N GLN A 148 46.23 -14.42 -0.86
CA GLN A 148 46.49 -13.60 0.33
C GLN A 148 46.91 -14.48 1.52
N THR A 149 47.51 -13.87 2.53
CA THR A 149 47.78 -14.54 3.80
C THR A 149 46.48 -14.82 4.53
N GLU A 150 46.30 -16.05 4.98
CA GLU A 150 45.10 -16.47 5.74
C GLU A 150 44.94 -15.58 6.97
N ARG A 151 43.78 -14.93 7.09
CA ARG A 151 43.45 -14.07 8.28
C ARG A 151 43.09 -14.87 9.51
N TYR A 152 42.75 -16.16 9.36
CA TYR A 152 42.43 -17.06 10.45
C TYR A 152 43.42 -18.23 10.49
N THR A 153 44.25 -18.26 11.54
CA THR A 153 45.14 -19.39 11.74
C THR A 153 44.37 -20.64 12.23
N PRO A 154 44.92 -21.83 12.08
CA PRO A 154 44.28 -23.06 12.59
C PRO A 154 43.92 -22.97 14.08
N GLU A 155 44.72 -22.32 14.89
CA GLU A 155 44.47 -22.13 16.33
C GLU A 155 43.25 -21.23 16.55
N VAL A 156 43.10 -20.15 15.77
CA VAL A 156 41.95 -19.24 15.84
C VAL A 156 40.70 -19.96 15.40
N LEU A 157 40.75 -20.77 14.32
CA LEU A 157 39.65 -21.58 13.86
C LEU A 157 39.19 -22.57 14.91
N ASP A 158 40.12 -23.17 15.66
CA ASP A 158 39.78 -24.10 16.77
C ASP A 158 39.12 -23.37 17.94
N ILE A 159 39.58 -22.18 18.29
CA ILE A 159 38.92 -21.35 19.31
C ILE A 159 37.48 -21.00 18.90
N ILE A 160 37.26 -20.56 17.66
CA ILE A 160 35.94 -20.22 17.14
C ILE A 160 35.05 -21.45 17.13
N LYS A 161 35.54 -22.57 16.61
CA LYS A 161 34.80 -23.83 16.50
C LYS A 161 34.36 -24.37 17.87
N ASN A 162 35.21 -24.32 18.84
CA ASN A 162 34.96 -24.85 20.19
C ASN A 162 34.28 -23.81 21.12
N GLY A 163 34.18 -22.52 20.69
CA GLY A 163 33.63 -21.46 21.51
C GLY A 163 34.42 -21.19 22.79
N SER A 164 35.75 -21.42 22.76
CA SER A 164 36.62 -21.36 23.97
C SER A 164 36.78 -19.95 24.52
N ASP A 165 36.66 -18.94 23.68
CA ASP A 165 36.64 -17.52 24.05
C ASP A 165 35.52 -16.78 23.33
N PRO A 166 34.27 -16.78 23.89
CA PRO A 166 33.14 -16.17 23.27
C PRO A 166 33.15 -14.63 23.31
N TYR A 167 34.10 -14.01 23.99
CA TYR A 167 34.22 -12.57 24.10
C TYR A 167 35.15 -11.98 23.03
N LEU A 168 36.27 -12.62 22.77
CA LEU A 168 37.19 -12.21 21.70
C LEU A 168 36.76 -12.80 20.34
N TYR A 169 36.17 -13.98 20.34
CA TYR A 169 35.70 -14.71 19.14
C TYR A 169 34.22 -15.06 19.27
N PRO A 170 33.32 -14.08 19.24
CA PRO A 170 31.89 -14.30 19.46
C PRO A 170 31.25 -15.08 18.33
N ASN A 171 30.15 -15.75 18.65
CA ASN A 171 29.27 -16.43 17.71
C ASN A 171 27.82 -16.11 18.08
N VAL A 172 27.31 -14.97 17.64
CA VAL A 172 26.00 -14.45 18.02
C VAL A 172 25.02 -14.58 16.86
N ASN A 173 23.94 -15.33 17.06
CA ASN A 173 22.79 -15.28 16.16
C ASN A 173 21.91 -14.08 16.56
N TRP A 174 22.07 -12.98 15.85
CA TRP A 174 21.36 -11.72 16.15
C TRP A 174 19.86 -11.82 15.97
N PHE A 175 19.34 -12.69 15.08
CA PHE A 175 17.89 -12.93 14.98
C PHE A 175 17.36 -13.59 16.25
N ASP A 176 18.03 -14.64 16.72
CA ASP A 176 17.63 -15.32 17.94
C ASP A 176 17.80 -14.44 19.19
N GLU A 177 18.80 -13.55 19.21
CA GLU A 177 19.00 -12.62 20.33
C GLU A 177 17.93 -11.55 20.41
N ILE A 178 17.52 -10.99 19.28
CA ILE A 178 16.68 -9.78 19.23
C ILE A 178 15.21 -10.07 18.98
N LEU A 179 14.87 -11.16 18.28
CA LEU A 179 13.50 -11.44 17.88
C LEU A 179 12.86 -12.56 18.69
N LYS A 180 11.60 -12.38 19.07
CA LYS A 180 10.72 -13.43 19.59
C LYS A 180 10.26 -14.34 18.45
N LYS A 181 10.06 -15.61 18.77
CA LYS A 181 9.46 -16.56 17.83
C LYS A 181 8.01 -16.22 17.49
N ASN A 182 7.29 -15.61 18.43
CA ASN A 182 5.88 -15.25 18.26
C ASN A 182 5.51 -13.99 19.05
N SER A 183 4.40 -13.39 18.67
CA SER A 183 3.75 -12.28 19.37
C SER A 183 2.24 -12.48 19.36
N MET A 184 1.52 -11.79 20.21
CA MET A 184 0.06 -11.86 20.33
C MET A 184 -0.60 -10.69 19.61
N GLN A 185 -1.74 -10.97 19.00
CA GLN A 185 -2.65 -9.97 18.43
C GLN A 185 -4.05 -10.17 18.97
N SER A 186 -4.69 -9.07 19.34
CA SER A 186 -6.07 -9.06 19.83
C SER A 186 -6.90 -8.10 19.00
N GLN A 187 -8.11 -8.53 18.60
CA GLN A 187 -9.07 -7.69 17.91
C GLN A 187 -10.44 -7.83 18.56
N TYR A 188 -11.08 -6.70 18.77
CA TYR A 188 -12.44 -6.59 19.33
C TYR A 188 -13.25 -5.70 18.40
N ASN A 189 -14.46 -6.12 18.06
CA ASN A 189 -15.36 -5.35 17.22
C ASN A 189 -16.78 -5.47 17.70
N ILE A 190 -17.48 -4.35 17.76
CA ILE A 190 -18.92 -4.26 18.02
C ILE A 190 -19.60 -3.53 16.87
N ASN A 191 -20.66 -4.13 16.34
CA ASN A 191 -21.50 -3.53 15.30
C ASN A 191 -22.94 -3.48 15.76
N ILE A 192 -23.61 -2.35 15.49
CA ILE A 192 -25.03 -2.15 15.75
C ILE A 192 -25.65 -1.68 14.44
N SER A 193 -26.67 -2.37 13.95
CA SER A 193 -27.40 -1.97 12.74
C SER A 193 -28.91 -2.12 12.93
N GLY A 194 -29.65 -1.20 12.34
CA GLY A 194 -31.11 -1.21 12.44
C GLY A 194 -31.77 -0.11 11.65
N SER A 195 -33.08 0.02 11.84
CA SER A 195 -33.87 1.11 11.29
C SER A 195 -34.71 1.78 12.40
N ALA A 196 -35.12 3.01 12.17
CA ALA A 196 -35.99 3.78 13.03
C ALA A 196 -37.02 4.55 12.19
N LEU A 197 -38.27 4.63 12.65
CA LEU A 197 -39.34 5.40 12.02
C LEU A 197 -39.64 5.01 10.56
N GLY A 198 -39.20 3.83 10.09
CA GLY A 198 -39.37 3.39 8.69
C GLY A 198 -38.64 4.25 7.64
N LYS A 199 -37.82 5.23 8.06
CA LYS A 199 -37.15 6.18 7.19
C LYS A 199 -35.64 6.31 7.47
N LEU A 200 -35.21 5.98 8.66
CA LEU A 200 -33.81 6.07 9.08
C LEU A 200 -33.21 4.67 9.16
N ARG A 201 -32.13 4.41 8.46
CA ARG A 201 -31.30 3.20 8.61
C ARG A 201 -29.93 3.60 9.10
N TYR A 202 -29.41 2.85 10.06
CA TYR A 202 -28.12 3.15 10.66
C TYR A 202 -27.25 1.91 10.84
N PHE A 203 -25.96 2.09 10.66
CA PHE A 203 -24.91 1.14 11.01
C PHE A 203 -23.85 1.87 11.81
N ILE A 204 -23.55 1.37 13.00
CA ILE A 204 -22.52 1.92 13.90
C ILE A 204 -21.54 0.78 14.18
N SER A 205 -20.25 1.05 14.08
CA SER A 205 -19.17 0.13 14.39
C SER A 205 -18.14 0.78 15.29
N GLY A 206 -17.60 -0.01 16.22
CA GLY A 206 -16.42 0.32 17.00
C GLY A 206 -15.48 -0.86 17.02
N SER A 207 -14.18 -0.64 16.79
CA SER A 207 -13.19 -1.71 16.89
C SER A 207 -11.91 -1.27 17.57
N TYR A 208 -11.25 -2.23 18.20
CA TYR A 208 -9.94 -2.10 18.80
C TYR A 208 -9.03 -3.23 18.33
N VAL A 209 -7.82 -2.87 17.89
CA VAL A 209 -6.77 -3.80 17.50
C VAL A 209 -5.52 -3.49 18.32
N ASN A 210 -4.96 -4.52 18.93
CA ASN A 210 -3.66 -4.47 19.58
C ASN A 210 -2.74 -5.51 18.95
N GLN A 211 -1.52 -5.11 18.59
CA GLN A 211 -0.45 -6.00 18.16
C GLN A 211 0.77 -5.83 19.07
N GLY A 212 1.22 -6.93 19.67
CA GLY A 212 2.47 -6.97 20.43
C GLY A 212 3.69 -6.92 19.51
N THR A 213 4.82 -6.48 20.04
CA THR A 213 6.09 -6.45 19.30
C THR A 213 6.73 -7.84 19.19
N LEU A 214 7.46 -8.06 18.10
CA LEU A 214 8.36 -9.23 17.93
C LEU A 214 9.74 -9.00 18.57
N LEU A 215 10.05 -7.82 19.09
CA LEU A 215 11.32 -7.55 19.76
C LEU A 215 11.35 -8.21 21.16
N LYS A 216 12.47 -8.85 21.49
CA LYS A 216 12.80 -9.32 22.84
C LYS A 216 13.16 -8.16 23.78
N HIS A 217 13.48 -8.46 25.01
CA HIS A 217 14.00 -7.56 26.04
C HIS A 217 13.10 -6.38 26.37
N GLN A 218 11.77 -6.57 26.25
CA GLN A 218 10.79 -5.53 26.50
C GLN A 218 10.67 -5.15 27.98
N ASP A 219 11.04 -6.02 28.88
CA ASP A 219 11.15 -5.78 30.32
C ASP A 219 12.27 -4.77 30.64
N ILE A 220 13.41 -4.90 29.99
CA ILE A 220 14.55 -3.96 30.11
C ILE A 220 14.20 -2.63 29.46
N PHE A 221 13.56 -2.66 28.27
CA PHE A 221 13.10 -1.45 27.59
C PHE A 221 12.10 -0.67 28.45
N GLU A 222 11.09 -1.36 29.04
CA GLU A 222 10.12 -0.75 29.93
C GLU A 222 10.77 -0.20 31.20
N LYS A 223 11.72 -0.93 31.79
CA LYS A 223 12.48 -0.47 32.96
C LYS A 223 13.24 0.84 32.68
N ASN A 224 13.80 0.96 31.45
CA ASN A 224 14.58 2.13 31.08
C ASN A 224 13.72 3.36 30.74
N TYR A 225 12.54 3.17 30.13
CA TYR A 225 11.74 4.26 29.56
C TYR A 225 10.32 4.38 30.07
N GLY A 226 9.81 3.44 30.88
CA GLY A 226 8.44 3.44 31.39
C GLY A 226 7.38 3.14 30.33
N VAL A 227 7.77 2.64 29.15
CA VAL A 227 6.87 2.33 28.01
C VAL A 227 7.17 0.97 27.42
N LYS A 228 6.14 0.34 26.85
CA LYS A 228 6.27 -0.94 26.09
C LYS A 228 6.13 -0.70 24.61
N SER A 229 6.88 -1.43 23.80
CA SER A 229 6.68 -1.42 22.34
C SER A 229 5.34 -2.08 22.00
N LYS A 230 4.48 -1.35 21.32
CA LYS A 230 3.14 -1.81 20.97
C LYS A 230 2.58 -1.05 19.78
N PHE A 231 1.55 -1.64 19.19
CA PHE A 231 0.65 -0.98 18.25
C PHE A 231 -0.79 -1.11 18.74
N ASP A 232 -1.46 0.02 18.89
CA ASP A 232 -2.88 0.11 19.24
C ASP A 232 -3.63 0.90 18.18
N ARG A 233 -4.79 0.41 17.74
CA ARG A 233 -5.67 1.10 16.80
C ARG A 233 -7.12 1.00 17.25
N TYR A 234 -7.79 2.16 17.29
CA TYR A 234 -9.23 2.30 17.54
C TYR A 234 -9.89 2.80 16.27
N ASN A 235 -10.91 2.11 15.76
CA ASN A 235 -11.74 2.58 14.68
C ASN A 235 -13.17 2.83 15.17
N PHE A 236 -13.77 3.85 14.59
CA PHE A 236 -15.18 4.17 14.74
C PHE A 236 -15.78 4.46 13.37
N ARG A 237 -16.99 3.97 13.11
CA ARG A 237 -17.76 4.26 11.90
C ARG A 237 -19.24 4.40 12.22
N SER A 238 -19.89 5.37 11.57
CA SER A 238 -21.32 5.57 11.59
C SER A 238 -21.82 5.86 10.18
N ASN A 239 -22.65 4.98 9.63
CA ASN A 239 -23.30 5.15 8.32
C ASN A 239 -24.80 5.31 8.57
N VAL A 240 -25.37 6.45 8.17
CA VAL A 240 -26.76 6.80 8.36
C VAL A 240 -27.40 7.12 7.01
N ASP A 241 -28.50 6.44 6.68
CA ASP A 241 -29.34 6.70 5.51
C ASP A 241 -30.70 7.19 5.97
N LEU A 242 -31.11 8.38 5.51
CA LEU A 242 -32.40 9.00 5.82
C LEU A 242 -33.21 9.18 4.52
N ASP A 243 -34.35 8.53 4.43
CA ASP A 243 -35.36 8.81 3.41
C ASP A 243 -36.20 10.02 3.87
N ALA A 244 -35.65 11.23 3.68
CA ALA A 244 -36.25 12.49 4.14
C ALA A 244 -37.65 12.69 3.50
N THR A 245 -37.78 12.35 2.24
CA THR A 245 -39.06 12.26 1.50
C THR A 245 -39.05 11.05 0.57
N SER A 246 -40.14 10.74 -0.10
CA SER A 246 -40.19 9.70 -1.13
C SER A 246 -39.24 9.97 -2.32
N MET A 247 -38.83 11.23 -2.50
CA MET A 247 -37.93 11.66 -3.58
C MET A 247 -36.53 11.98 -3.11
N LEU A 248 -36.30 12.29 -1.83
CA LEU A 248 -35.02 12.74 -1.30
C LEU A 248 -34.45 11.77 -0.28
N ASN A 249 -33.30 11.18 -0.61
CA ASN A 249 -32.48 10.39 0.28
C ASN A 249 -31.21 11.15 0.67
N ILE A 250 -30.93 11.22 1.95
CA ILE A 250 -29.72 11.85 2.52
C ILE A 250 -28.90 10.77 3.20
N ARG A 251 -27.58 10.78 2.98
CA ARG A 251 -26.61 9.89 3.61
C ARG A 251 -25.57 10.69 4.35
N ILE A 252 -25.23 10.24 5.54
CA ILE A 252 -24.16 10.79 6.38
C ILE A 252 -23.29 9.63 6.81
N ASP A 253 -22.05 9.63 6.38
CA ASP A 253 -21.06 8.64 6.73
C ASP A 253 -19.93 9.33 7.52
N LEU A 254 -19.67 8.91 8.74
CA LEU A 254 -18.60 9.41 9.58
C LEU A 254 -17.66 8.26 9.95
N ALA A 255 -16.35 8.50 9.88
CA ALA A 255 -15.37 7.54 10.36
C ALA A 255 -14.23 8.24 11.08
N GLY A 256 -13.72 7.59 12.12
CA GLY A 256 -12.58 8.04 12.89
C GLY A 256 -11.63 6.89 13.16
N ARG A 257 -10.32 7.20 13.20
CA ARG A 257 -9.27 6.26 13.53
C ARG A 257 -8.21 6.92 14.38
N LEU A 258 -7.85 6.27 15.47
CA LEU A 258 -6.78 6.67 16.37
C LEU A 258 -5.76 5.54 16.43
N GLU A 259 -4.51 5.83 16.09
CA GLU A 259 -3.42 4.86 16.16
C GLU A 259 -2.32 5.39 17.07
N THR A 260 -1.80 4.49 17.88
CA THR A 260 -0.60 4.75 18.68
C THR A 260 0.39 3.64 18.46
N ARG A 261 1.62 4.01 18.11
CA ARG A 261 2.74 3.10 18.02
C ARG A 261 3.87 3.58 18.92
N VAL A 262 4.44 2.65 19.67
CA VAL A 262 5.62 2.87 20.50
C VAL A 262 6.66 1.82 20.13
N GLY A 263 7.91 2.25 20.00
CA GLY A 263 9.04 1.36 19.72
C GLY A 263 10.36 1.94 20.25
N PRO A 264 11.47 1.17 20.10
CA PRO A 264 12.80 1.66 20.45
C PRO A 264 13.17 2.92 19.65
N GLY A 265 14.10 3.72 20.13
CA GLY A 265 14.54 4.96 19.48
C GLY A 265 14.98 4.77 18.04
N SER A 266 15.61 3.66 17.75
CA SER A 266 15.80 3.16 16.38
C SER A 266 14.55 2.39 15.95
N ASP A 267 13.96 2.74 14.82
CA ASP A 267 12.75 2.06 14.34
C ASP A 267 13.02 0.58 14.01
N PHE A 268 11.94 -0.21 13.91
CA PHE A 268 12.05 -1.66 13.67
C PHE A 268 12.76 -1.98 12.35
N SER A 269 12.57 -1.18 11.32
CA SER A 269 13.21 -1.38 10.00
C SER A 269 14.73 -1.26 10.14
N ASN A 270 15.21 -0.26 10.89
CA ASN A 270 16.62 -0.09 11.15
C ASN A 270 17.18 -1.20 12.05
N VAL A 271 16.45 -1.59 13.11
CA VAL A 271 16.83 -2.75 13.95
C VAL A 271 16.96 -4.01 13.08
N PHE A 272 15.97 -4.27 12.20
CA PHE A 272 15.99 -5.44 11.31
C PHE A 272 17.15 -5.38 10.29
N SER A 273 17.43 -4.21 9.71
CA SER A 273 18.57 -4.00 8.82
C SER A 273 19.89 -4.27 9.53
N VAL A 274 20.04 -3.77 10.76
CA VAL A 274 21.26 -3.98 11.55
C VAL A 274 21.46 -5.48 11.85
N ILE A 275 20.45 -6.20 12.34
CA ILE A 275 20.61 -7.64 12.66
C ILE A 275 20.81 -8.51 11.42
N THR A 276 20.32 -8.08 10.25
CA THR A 276 20.50 -8.80 8.96
C THR A 276 21.93 -8.64 8.43
N THR A 277 22.52 -7.46 8.60
CA THR A 277 23.87 -7.14 8.10
C THR A 277 24.97 -7.42 9.11
N ARG A 278 24.62 -7.68 10.36
CA ARG A 278 25.58 -7.89 11.43
C ARG A 278 26.18 -9.29 11.36
N SER A 279 27.50 -9.36 11.24
CA SER A 279 28.25 -10.61 11.31
C SER A 279 28.09 -11.27 12.68
N PRO A 280 27.99 -12.61 12.75
CA PRO A 280 27.95 -13.35 14.02
C PRO A 280 29.23 -13.18 14.84
N SER A 281 30.36 -12.89 14.18
CA SER A 281 31.68 -12.71 14.79
C SER A 281 32.01 -11.25 15.15
N SER A 282 31.10 -10.30 14.84
CA SER A 282 31.42 -8.87 14.97
C SER A 282 31.65 -8.41 16.39
N GLN A 283 30.85 -8.89 17.34
CA GLN A 283 30.91 -8.50 18.76
C GLN A 283 30.09 -9.43 19.63
N PRO A 284 30.45 -9.62 20.92
CA PRO A 284 29.59 -10.28 21.89
C PRO A 284 28.39 -9.38 22.23
N VAL A 285 27.31 -9.96 22.75
CA VAL A 285 26.18 -9.17 23.30
C VAL A 285 26.70 -8.38 24.52
N PHE A 286 27.35 -9.08 25.44
CA PHE A 286 27.97 -8.51 26.63
C PHE A 286 29.42 -8.91 26.72
N ASN A 287 30.25 -8.00 27.22
CA ASN A 287 31.63 -8.22 27.61
C ASN A 287 31.69 -9.00 28.93
N PRO A 288 32.90 -9.51 29.34
CA PRO A 288 33.07 -10.21 30.61
C PRO A 288 32.63 -9.45 31.85
N ASP A 289 32.67 -8.10 31.82
CA ASP A 289 32.25 -7.23 32.92
C ASP A 289 30.75 -6.87 32.88
N GLY A 290 29.97 -7.40 31.89
CA GLY A 290 28.59 -7.12 31.71
C GLY A 290 28.27 -5.85 30.92
N THR A 291 29.25 -5.11 30.44
CA THR A 291 29.07 -3.97 29.53
C THR A 291 28.72 -4.48 28.12
N LEU A 292 28.11 -3.61 27.30
CA LEU A 292 27.76 -3.97 25.91
C LEU A 292 29.02 -4.07 25.03
N GLY A 293 29.11 -5.18 24.28
CA GLY A 293 30.19 -5.39 23.33
C GLY A 293 30.09 -4.47 22.11
N ALA A 294 31.25 -4.00 21.61
CA ALA A 294 31.32 -3.11 20.44
C ALA A 294 32.32 -3.58 19.37
N GLY A 295 32.97 -4.72 19.56
CA GLY A 295 33.93 -5.30 18.64
C GLY A 295 34.44 -6.64 19.10
N SER A 296 35.21 -7.31 18.26
CA SER A 296 35.85 -8.60 18.50
C SER A 296 37.29 -8.58 18.02
N ALA A 297 38.04 -9.66 18.27
CA ALA A 297 39.39 -9.81 17.74
C ALA A 297 39.45 -9.94 16.21
N LEU A 298 38.31 -10.27 15.56
CA LEU A 298 38.19 -10.58 14.13
C LEU A 298 37.66 -9.45 13.26
N GLU A 299 36.99 -8.49 13.88
CA GLU A 299 36.26 -7.43 13.17
C GLU A 299 36.84 -6.04 13.54
N ILE A 300 36.70 -5.13 12.57
CA ILE A 300 37.01 -3.71 12.83
C ILE A 300 36.02 -3.20 13.88
N PRO A 301 36.49 -2.57 14.97
CA PRO A 301 35.63 -2.00 15.99
C PRO A 301 34.70 -0.93 15.38
N PHE A 302 33.74 -0.46 16.17
CA PHE A 302 32.78 0.61 15.84
C PHE A 302 31.44 0.12 15.27
N GLN A 303 30.94 -0.93 15.86
CA GLN A 303 29.61 -1.45 15.51
C GLN A 303 28.62 -1.23 16.66
N GLN A 304 27.49 -0.62 16.41
CA GLN A 304 26.44 -0.48 17.41
C GLN A 304 25.89 -1.85 17.81
N ASN A 305 25.77 -2.11 19.10
CA ASN A 305 25.27 -3.36 19.64
C ASN A 305 23.74 -3.45 19.45
N PRO A 306 23.19 -4.47 18.73
CA PRO A 306 21.76 -4.60 18.49
C PRO A 306 20.91 -4.69 19.76
N TYR A 307 21.40 -5.33 20.82
CA TYR A 307 20.75 -5.36 22.12
C TYR A 307 20.62 -3.94 22.70
N GLY A 308 21.71 -3.16 22.67
CA GLY A 308 21.70 -1.76 23.10
C GLY A 308 20.75 -0.89 22.26
N ILE A 309 20.70 -1.13 20.93
CA ILE A 309 19.75 -0.44 20.05
C ILE A 309 18.32 -0.67 20.51
N VAL A 310 17.93 -1.90 20.85
CA VAL A 310 16.56 -2.22 21.27
C VAL A 310 16.26 -1.72 22.68
N THR A 311 17.22 -1.77 23.60
CA THR A 311 16.96 -1.54 25.03
C THR A 311 17.41 -0.19 25.55
N GLN A 312 18.37 0.49 24.91
CA GLN A 312 19.05 1.68 25.45
C GLN A 312 19.14 2.88 24.49
N SER A 313 18.69 2.77 23.22
CA SER A 313 18.78 3.86 22.23
C SER A 313 17.73 4.96 22.38
N GLY A 314 16.85 4.88 23.37
CA GLY A 314 15.69 5.76 23.49
C GLY A 314 14.41 5.09 22.99
N TYR A 315 13.40 5.91 22.69
CA TYR A 315 12.12 5.41 22.17
C TYR A 315 11.44 6.44 21.29
N TYR A 316 10.54 5.96 20.42
CA TYR A 316 9.64 6.83 19.69
C TYR A 316 8.17 6.57 20.07
N THR A 317 7.36 7.61 19.94
CA THR A 317 5.90 7.54 20.00
C THR A 317 5.34 8.15 18.72
N ARG A 318 4.50 7.40 18.02
CA ARG A 318 3.82 7.84 16.81
C ARG A 318 2.32 7.81 17.02
N HIS A 319 1.67 8.95 16.79
CA HIS A 319 0.21 9.07 16.82
C HIS A 319 -0.28 9.41 15.42
N THR A 320 -1.30 8.68 14.97
CA THR A 320 -2.00 8.97 13.72
C THR A 320 -3.48 9.08 14.01
N ASN A 321 -4.07 10.24 13.72
CA ASN A 321 -5.47 10.52 13.95
C ASN A 321 -6.11 10.87 12.61
N VAL A 322 -7.05 10.06 12.16
CA VAL A 322 -7.80 10.30 10.92
C VAL A 322 -9.26 10.51 11.25
N MET A 323 -9.83 11.56 10.69
CA MET A 323 -11.26 11.84 10.75
C MET A 323 -11.77 12.08 9.35
N SER A 324 -12.82 11.40 8.96
CA SER A 324 -13.47 11.59 7.66
C SER A 324 -14.98 11.69 7.80
N GLY A 325 -15.59 12.49 6.93
CA GLY A 325 -17.03 12.64 6.85
C GLY A 325 -17.48 12.77 5.41
N THR A 326 -18.62 12.18 5.09
CA THR A 326 -19.27 12.27 3.79
C THR A 326 -20.73 12.61 3.96
N LEU A 327 -21.18 13.62 3.25
CA LEU A 327 -22.60 13.96 3.08
C LEU A 327 -22.98 13.69 1.63
N SER A 328 -24.06 12.94 1.41
CA SER A 328 -24.63 12.72 0.08
C SER A 328 -26.13 12.99 0.11
N ALA A 329 -26.62 13.63 -0.94
CA ALA A 329 -28.04 13.84 -1.17
C ALA A 329 -28.41 13.35 -2.57
N LYS A 330 -29.36 12.43 -2.67
CA LYS A 330 -29.93 11.94 -3.94
C LYS A 330 -31.38 12.35 -4.05
N HIS A 331 -31.71 13.09 -5.11
CA HIS A 331 -33.05 13.51 -5.42
C HIS A 331 -33.56 12.84 -6.70
N LYS A 332 -34.70 12.15 -6.63
CA LYS A 332 -35.40 11.60 -7.80
C LYS A 332 -36.07 12.75 -8.55
N LEU A 333 -35.86 12.79 -9.85
CA LEU A 333 -36.40 13.82 -10.76
C LEU A 333 -37.47 13.18 -11.70
N ASP A 334 -38.22 12.25 -11.18
CA ASP A 334 -39.27 11.52 -11.96
C ASP A 334 -40.36 12.46 -12.51
N PHE A 335 -40.50 13.64 -11.93
CA PHE A 335 -41.38 14.71 -12.42
C PHE A 335 -40.92 15.32 -13.75
N ILE A 336 -39.62 15.22 -14.07
CA ILE A 336 -39.06 15.62 -15.37
C ILE A 336 -39.15 14.44 -16.34
N THR A 337 -38.60 13.29 -15.95
CA THR A 337 -38.68 12.04 -16.68
C THR A 337 -38.43 10.85 -15.74
N LYS A 338 -39.22 9.80 -15.88
CA LYS A 338 -39.11 8.58 -15.06
C LYS A 338 -37.70 8.01 -15.15
N GLY A 339 -37.10 7.72 -13.99
CA GLY A 339 -35.78 7.12 -13.88
C GLY A 339 -34.62 8.13 -13.81
N LEU A 340 -34.90 9.43 -13.89
CA LEU A 340 -33.89 10.47 -13.72
C LEU A 340 -33.67 10.75 -12.23
N SER A 341 -32.42 10.94 -11.83
CA SER A 341 -32.04 11.39 -10.49
C SER A 341 -30.76 12.22 -10.49
N ALA A 342 -30.70 13.22 -9.62
CA ALA A 342 -29.50 13.99 -9.34
C ALA A 342 -28.92 13.57 -7.98
N GLN A 343 -27.60 13.55 -7.86
CA GLN A 343 -26.93 13.20 -6.63
C GLN A 343 -25.70 14.10 -6.44
N VAL A 344 -25.48 14.53 -5.20
CA VAL A 344 -24.32 15.29 -4.79
C VAL A 344 -23.63 14.57 -3.67
N TYR A 345 -22.30 14.51 -3.71
CA TYR A 345 -21.43 14.04 -2.64
C TYR A 345 -20.48 15.16 -2.25
N PHE A 346 -20.37 15.39 -0.97
CA PHE A 346 -19.32 16.20 -0.38
C PHE A 346 -18.59 15.38 0.68
N SER A 347 -17.28 15.27 0.56
CA SER A 347 -16.47 14.53 1.53
C SER A 347 -15.26 15.35 1.96
N PHE A 348 -14.94 15.23 3.24
CA PHE A 348 -13.68 15.74 3.80
C PHE A 348 -12.97 14.64 4.57
N GLU A 349 -11.64 14.77 4.65
CA GLU A 349 -10.79 13.94 5.50
C GLU A 349 -9.66 14.80 6.05
N SER A 350 -9.31 14.57 7.30
CA SER A 350 -8.15 15.15 7.95
C SER A 350 -7.32 14.03 8.57
N ASN A 351 -6.07 13.93 8.16
CA ASN A 351 -5.09 12.99 8.69
C ASN A 351 -4.00 13.79 9.40
N ASN A 352 -3.87 13.58 10.71
CA ASN A 352 -2.87 14.21 11.55
C ASN A 352 -1.90 13.15 12.04
N TYR A 353 -0.64 13.33 11.71
CA TYR A 353 0.45 12.46 12.08
C TYR A 353 1.44 13.23 12.97
N GLN A 354 1.77 12.65 14.10
CA GLN A 354 2.81 13.15 14.99
C GLN A 354 3.78 12.02 15.32
N HIS A 355 5.06 12.26 15.11
CA HIS A 355 6.13 11.34 15.42
C HIS A 355 7.14 12.05 16.32
N THR A 356 7.18 11.65 17.58
CA THR A 356 8.13 12.15 18.56
C THR A 356 9.16 11.07 18.81
N THR A 357 10.41 11.33 18.47
CA THR A 357 11.55 10.44 18.68
C THR A 357 12.41 11.00 19.80
N ARG A 358 12.77 10.15 20.75
CA ARG A 358 13.68 10.45 21.84
C ARG A 358 14.89 9.52 21.72
N LEU A 359 16.02 10.05 21.29
CA LEU A 359 17.23 9.30 21.00
C LEU A 359 18.34 9.59 22.01
N GLN A 360 19.09 8.56 22.32
CA GLN A 360 20.35 8.68 23.06
C GLN A 360 21.34 7.63 22.54
N SER A 361 22.62 7.91 22.64
CA SER A 361 23.66 6.89 22.55
C SER A 361 23.73 6.12 23.87
N PHE A 362 24.34 4.95 23.86
CA PHE A 362 24.51 4.10 25.02
C PHE A 362 25.98 3.66 25.17
N ASP A 363 26.39 3.34 26.37
CA ASP A 363 27.75 2.89 26.65
C ASP A 363 28.00 1.54 25.99
N SER A 364 29.10 1.44 25.25
CA SER A 364 29.59 0.19 24.68
C SER A 364 31.10 0.17 24.61
N PHE A 365 31.69 -1.00 24.80
CA PHE A 365 33.11 -1.17 24.91
C PHE A 365 33.58 -2.34 24.05
N TRP A 366 34.78 -2.20 23.54
CA TRP A 366 35.48 -3.28 22.88
C TRP A 366 36.45 -3.95 23.87
N TYR A 367 36.18 -5.20 24.22
CA TYR A 367 37.08 -6.03 25.02
C TYR A 367 38.24 -6.52 24.14
N LYS A 368 39.47 -6.22 24.54
CA LYS A 368 40.72 -6.54 23.82
C LYS A 368 41.52 -7.68 24.44
N GLY A 369 40.91 -8.39 25.38
CA GLY A 369 41.61 -9.42 26.14
C GLY A 369 42.15 -8.91 27.47
N LYS A 370 43.18 -9.58 27.96
CA LYS A 370 43.85 -9.24 29.23
C LYS A 370 45.25 -8.74 28.95
N ASP A 371 45.75 -7.82 29.81
CA ASP A 371 47.11 -7.38 29.79
C ASP A 371 48.09 -8.39 30.41
N ALA A 372 49.36 -8.04 30.48
CA ALA A 372 50.41 -8.89 31.07
C ALA A 372 50.22 -9.17 32.57
N THR A 373 49.38 -8.39 33.26
CA THR A 373 49.05 -8.56 34.68
C THR A 373 47.79 -9.39 34.89
N GLY A 374 47.07 -9.74 33.79
CA GLY A 374 45.81 -10.46 33.81
C GLY A 374 44.57 -9.58 33.93
N GLU A 375 44.72 -8.26 33.92
CA GLU A 375 43.59 -7.31 33.94
C GLU A 375 42.95 -7.18 32.57
N ALA A 376 41.63 -7.07 32.53
CA ALA A 376 40.86 -6.95 31.29
C ALA A 376 40.99 -5.55 30.68
N ILE A 377 41.29 -5.46 29.39
CA ILE A 377 41.42 -4.20 28.64
C ILE A 377 40.10 -3.93 27.90
N TYR A 378 39.53 -2.77 28.19
CA TYR A 378 38.34 -2.27 27.53
C TYR A 378 38.59 -0.95 26.81
N GLN A 379 38.28 -0.89 25.52
CA GLN A 379 38.35 0.36 24.76
C GLN A 379 36.92 0.92 24.62
N PRO A 380 36.65 2.14 25.11
CA PRO A 380 35.34 2.78 24.89
C PRO A 380 35.09 2.97 23.41
N HIS A 381 33.86 2.61 22.98
CA HIS A 381 33.37 2.85 21.63
C HIS A 381 32.31 3.95 21.60
N SER A 382 31.29 3.82 22.45
CA SER A 382 30.22 4.80 22.56
C SER A 382 30.00 5.16 24.03
N VAL A 383 29.65 6.41 24.27
CA VAL A 383 29.31 6.92 25.60
C VAL A 383 27.87 7.35 25.62
N LYS A 384 27.17 7.04 26.70
CA LYS A 384 25.78 7.40 26.89
C LYS A 384 25.59 8.92 26.83
N SER A 385 24.71 9.36 25.95
CA SER A 385 24.30 10.76 25.84
C SER A 385 23.01 11.03 26.64
N ARG A 386 22.63 12.30 26.75
CA ARG A 386 21.30 12.68 27.19
C ARG A 386 20.30 12.39 26.09
N LEU A 387 19.05 12.08 26.45
CA LEU A 387 17.94 11.96 25.50
C LEU A 387 17.73 13.28 24.74
N SER A 388 17.89 13.23 23.43
CA SER A 388 17.51 14.30 22.51
C SER A 388 16.08 14.02 22.00
N THR A 389 15.28 15.07 21.84
CA THR A 389 13.90 14.93 21.37
C THR A 389 13.74 15.63 20.04
N THR A 390 13.20 14.92 19.06
CA THR A 390 12.80 15.45 17.76
C THR A 390 11.32 15.19 17.57
N ASP A 391 10.55 16.21 17.20
CA ASP A 391 9.11 16.11 16.91
C ASP A 391 8.89 16.43 15.44
N SER A 392 8.20 15.55 14.76
CA SER A 392 7.79 15.71 13.37
C SER A 392 6.27 15.61 13.29
N ARG A 393 5.66 16.61 12.67
CA ARG A 393 4.21 16.69 12.48
C ARG A 393 3.89 16.83 11.02
N TRP A 394 2.87 16.13 10.61
CA TRP A 394 2.38 16.18 9.26
C TRP A 394 0.84 16.15 9.26
N VAL A 395 0.27 17.05 8.48
CA VAL A 395 -1.19 17.20 8.38
C VAL A 395 -1.57 17.12 6.91
N GLU A 396 -2.49 16.22 6.60
CA GLU A 396 -3.09 16.11 5.28
C GLU A 396 -4.58 16.39 5.37
N ARG A 397 -5.08 17.18 4.43
CA ARG A 397 -6.50 17.47 4.26
C ARG A 397 -6.92 17.08 2.86
N TYR A 398 -8.00 16.37 2.77
CA TYR A 398 -8.61 15.95 1.52
C TYR A 398 -10.05 16.42 1.45
N THR A 399 -10.43 17.04 0.34
CA THR A 399 -11.81 17.46 0.06
C THR A 399 -12.22 16.93 -1.30
N TYR A 400 -13.40 16.37 -1.38
CA TYR A 400 -13.98 15.84 -2.60
C TYR A 400 -15.39 16.33 -2.79
N LEU A 401 -15.68 16.87 -3.96
CA LEU A 401 -17.01 17.25 -4.42
C LEU A 401 -17.33 16.48 -5.70
N ASP A 402 -18.53 15.92 -5.76
CA ASP A 402 -19.00 15.12 -6.88
C ASP A 402 -20.48 15.41 -7.11
N VAL A 403 -20.83 15.68 -8.35
CA VAL A 403 -22.22 15.91 -8.79
C VAL A 403 -22.53 14.93 -9.92
N ARG A 404 -23.62 14.17 -9.75
CA ARG A 404 -24.03 13.12 -10.69
C ARG A 404 -25.45 13.34 -11.17
N LEU A 405 -25.66 13.13 -12.46
CA LEU A 405 -26.97 12.96 -13.05
C LEU A 405 -27.07 11.52 -13.55
N ASN A 406 -28.04 10.78 -13.04
CA ASN A 406 -28.24 9.37 -13.37
C ASN A 406 -29.60 9.21 -14.05
N TYR A 407 -29.64 8.37 -15.07
CA TYR A 407 -30.86 7.97 -15.76
C TYR A 407 -30.89 6.47 -15.94
N ASP A 408 -31.89 5.81 -15.35
CA ASP A 408 -32.10 4.37 -15.44
C ASP A 408 -33.55 4.09 -15.82
N ARG A 409 -33.77 3.50 -17.01
CA ARG A 409 -35.11 3.19 -17.47
C ARG A 409 -35.16 1.96 -18.39
N THR A 410 -36.18 1.16 -18.21
CA THR A 410 -36.52 0.06 -19.12
C THR A 410 -37.71 0.46 -19.99
N PHE A 411 -37.58 0.30 -21.30
CA PHE A 411 -38.58 0.57 -22.31
C PHE A 411 -39.03 -0.76 -22.92
N ALA A 412 -40.33 -0.90 -23.16
CA ALA A 412 -40.90 -2.08 -23.77
C ALA A 412 -40.43 -3.41 -23.16
N GLU A 413 -40.13 -3.40 -21.83
CA GLU A 413 -39.66 -4.55 -21.04
C GLU A 413 -38.31 -5.18 -21.49
N LYS A 414 -37.75 -4.71 -22.61
CA LYS A 414 -36.56 -5.29 -23.26
C LYS A 414 -35.40 -4.35 -23.43
N HIS A 415 -35.63 -3.04 -23.49
CA HIS A 415 -34.60 -2.04 -23.74
C HIS A 415 -34.25 -1.32 -22.44
N GLN A 416 -33.20 -1.76 -21.77
CA GLN A 416 -32.72 -1.10 -20.57
C GLN A 416 -31.61 -0.12 -20.93
N ILE A 417 -31.80 1.14 -20.55
CA ILE A 417 -30.79 2.22 -20.71
C ILE A 417 -30.39 2.71 -19.32
N SER A 418 -29.09 2.71 -19.06
CA SER A 418 -28.50 3.33 -17.88
C SER A 418 -27.48 4.36 -18.36
N ALA A 419 -27.66 5.61 -17.96
CA ALA A 419 -26.74 6.69 -18.29
C ALA A 419 -26.34 7.46 -17.04
N GLN A 420 -25.10 7.87 -16.98
CA GLN A 420 -24.56 8.68 -15.91
C GLN A 420 -23.68 9.79 -16.47
N LEU A 421 -23.86 11.01 -15.97
CA LEU A 421 -22.96 12.14 -16.16
C LEU A 421 -22.44 12.54 -14.78
N LEU A 422 -21.14 12.62 -14.63
CA LEU A 422 -20.44 12.89 -13.38
C LEU A 422 -19.49 14.08 -13.58
N GLY A 423 -19.54 15.07 -12.69
CA GLY A 423 -18.53 16.10 -12.53
C GLY A 423 -17.90 16.00 -11.15
N ASN A 424 -16.58 15.97 -11.06
CA ASN A 424 -15.89 15.88 -9.77
C ASN A 424 -14.73 16.89 -9.63
N ARG A 425 -14.42 17.19 -8.37
CA ARG A 425 -13.25 17.98 -8.00
C ARG A 425 -12.65 17.44 -6.70
N THR A 426 -11.34 17.24 -6.73
CA THR A 426 -10.53 16.82 -5.57
C THR A 426 -9.52 17.92 -5.24
N LEU A 427 -9.40 18.23 -3.95
CA LEU A 427 -8.32 19.05 -3.42
C LEU A 427 -7.64 18.27 -2.29
N ARG A 428 -6.33 18.14 -2.37
CA ARG A 428 -5.49 17.51 -1.34
C ARG A 428 -4.38 18.48 -0.96
N SER A 429 -4.28 18.84 0.30
CA SER A 429 -3.23 19.70 0.83
C SER A 429 -2.41 18.98 1.88
N GLN A 430 -1.10 19.20 1.87
CA GLN A 430 -0.16 18.63 2.83
C GLN A 430 0.58 19.79 3.51
N ASN A 431 0.50 19.85 4.84
CA ASN A 431 1.09 20.94 5.62
C ASN A 431 0.79 22.33 5.03
N ALA A 432 1.84 23.09 4.71
CA ALA A 432 1.78 24.42 4.10
C ALA A 432 1.89 24.41 2.57
N GLU A 433 1.92 23.24 1.93
CA GLU A 433 2.02 23.13 0.48
C GLU A 433 0.74 23.62 -0.21
N LEU A 434 0.89 24.11 -1.44
CA LEU A 434 -0.23 24.42 -2.31
C LEU A 434 -1.04 23.13 -2.57
N PRO A 435 -2.38 23.19 -2.53
CA PRO A 435 -3.22 22.02 -2.73
C PRO A 435 -2.94 21.34 -4.08
N TYR A 436 -2.93 20.02 -4.09
CA TYR A 436 -3.04 19.23 -5.31
C TYR A 436 -4.48 19.29 -5.80
N ALA A 437 -4.69 19.75 -7.02
CA ALA A 437 -5.99 19.93 -7.61
C ALA A 437 -6.21 18.99 -8.79
N TYR A 438 -7.32 18.29 -8.75
CA TYR A 438 -7.80 17.42 -9.79
C TYR A 438 -9.27 17.70 -10.04
N GLN A 439 -9.70 17.69 -11.32
CA GLN A 439 -11.11 17.80 -11.68
C GLN A 439 -11.41 17.07 -12.98
N GLY A 440 -12.64 16.64 -13.15
CA GLY A 440 -13.03 15.93 -14.37
C GLY A 440 -14.52 15.86 -14.59
N ILE A 441 -14.85 15.54 -15.83
CA ILE A 441 -16.20 15.17 -16.26
C ILE A 441 -16.10 13.77 -16.85
N SER A 442 -16.96 12.86 -16.41
CA SER A 442 -17.06 11.51 -16.94
C SER A 442 -18.51 11.19 -17.31
N SER A 443 -18.69 10.47 -18.39
CA SER A 443 -20.01 9.98 -18.77
C SER A 443 -19.95 8.48 -19.04
N ARG A 444 -21.05 7.81 -18.75
CA ARG A 444 -21.28 6.40 -19.02
C ARG A 444 -22.66 6.24 -19.63
N ILE A 445 -22.74 5.45 -20.68
CA ILE A 445 -24.01 5.01 -21.26
C ILE A 445 -23.91 3.50 -21.42
N ALA A 446 -24.84 2.77 -20.79
CA ALA A 446 -24.97 1.33 -20.92
C ALA A 446 -26.36 0.99 -21.47
N TYR A 447 -26.36 0.11 -22.45
CA TYR A 447 -27.57 -0.40 -23.09
C TYR A 447 -27.62 -1.93 -22.99
N ASN A 448 -28.73 -2.46 -22.54
CA ASN A 448 -29.00 -3.87 -22.49
C ASN A 448 -30.28 -4.15 -23.26
N PHE A 449 -30.21 -5.09 -24.22
CA PHE A 449 -31.36 -5.56 -24.96
C PHE A 449 -31.74 -6.99 -24.56
N ASP A 450 -32.92 -7.15 -23.99
CA ASP A 450 -33.54 -8.44 -23.66
C ASP A 450 -32.63 -9.34 -22.78
N THR A 451 -31.77 -8.73 -21.90
CA THR A 451 -30.76 -9.40 -21.08
C THR A 451 -29.73 -10.21 -21.86
N ARG A 452 -29.72 -10.15 -23.19
CA ARG A 452 -28.84 -10.92 -24.07
C ARG A 452 -27.66 -10.10 -24.62
N TYR A 453 -27.93 -8.86 -25.06
CA TYR A 453 -26.92 -8.00 -25.68
C TYR A 453 -26.61 -6.81 -24.76
N TYR A 454 -25.37 -6.63 -24.46
CA TYR A 454 -24.86 -5.54 -23.58
C TYR A 454 -23.89 -4.69 -24.36
N LEU A 455 -24.09 -3.39 -24.35
CA LEU A 455 -23.16 -2.42 -24.93
C LEU A 455 -22.93 -1.31 -23.88
N GLU A 456 -21.69 -0.90 -23.72
CA GLU A 456 -21.34 0.20 -22.83
C GLU A 456 -20.28 1.09 -23.47
N ALA A 457 -20.50 2.40 -23.38
CA ALA A 457 -19.56 3.43 -23.79
C ALA A 457 -19.30 4.37 -22.62
N ASN A 458 -18.01 4.66 -22.37
CA ASN A 458 -17.60 5.59 -21.32
C ASN A 458 -16.62 6.60 -21.90
N ILE A 459 -16.72 7.83 -21.40
CA ILE A 459 -15.83 8.94 -21.77
C ILE A 459 -15.39 9.63 -20.49
N GLY A 460 -14.07 9.78 -20.31
CA GLY A 460 -13.47 10.62 -19.29
C GLY A 460 -12.76 11.82 -19.91
N TYR A 461 -13.05 13.03 -19.41
CA TYR A 461 -12.33 14.24 -19.72
C TYR A 461 -11.83 14.87 -18.43
N ASN A 462 -10.55 14.65 -18.14
CA ASN A 462 -9.98 14.89 -16.80
C ASN A 462 -8.78 15.80 -16.87
N GLY A 463 -8.66 16.70 -15.89
CA GLY A 463 -7.58 17.66 -15.78
C GLY A 463 -6.75 17.47 -14.50
N SER A 464 -5.44 17.61 -14.64
CA SER A 464 -4.47 17.62 -13.55
C SER A 464 -3.55 18.84 -13.66
N GLU A 465 -3.26 19.44 -12.53
CA GLU A 465 -2.35 20.60 -12.45
C GLU A 465 -0.88 20.23 -12.72
N ASN A 466 -0.53 18.95 -12.69
CA ASN A 466 0.83 18.47 -12.96
C ASN A 466 1.31 18.78 -14.38
N PHE A 467 0.38 19.12 -15.29
CA PHE A 467 0.67 19.40 -16.69
C PHE A 467 0.49 20.86 -17.06
N PRO A 468 1.24 21.36 -18.07
CA PRO A 468 1.13 22.74 -18.53
C PRO A 468 -0.29 23.04 -19.04
N PRO A 469 -0.75 24.31 -19.01
CA PRO A 469 -2.14 24.69 -19.29
C PRO A 469 -2.73 24.08 -20.56
N LYS A 470 -1.96 24.01 -21.66
CA LYS A 470 -2.42 23.47 -22.95
C LYS A 470 -2.53 21.94 -22.99
N LYS A 471 -1.93 21.22 -22.02
CA LYS A 471 -1.92 19.73 -21.93
C LYS A 471 -2.58 19.24 -20.65
N ARG A 472 -3.18 20.14 -19.87
CA ARG A 472 -3.77 19.86 -18.55
C ARG A 472 -4.92 18.87 -18.61
N TYR A 473 -5.71 18.88 -19.69
CA TYR A 473 -6.85 17.97 -19.87
C TYR A 473 -6.55 16.84 -20.84
N GLY A 474 -6.95 15.62 -20.44
CA GLY A 474 -6.84 14.42 -21.25
C GLY A 474 -8.21 13.81 -21.54
N PHE A 475 -8.35 13.22 -22.75
CA PHE A 475 -9.56 12.54 -23.21
C PHE A 475 -9.33 11.02 -23.24
N PHE A 476 -10.22 10.26 -22.58
CA PHE A 476 -10.06 8.84 -22.32
C PHE A 476 -11.37 8.07 -22.61
N PRO A 477 -11.60 7.61 -23.85
CA PRO A 477 -12.76 6.82 -24.20
C PRO A 477 -12.54 5.33 -23.90
N SER A 478 -13.64 4.61 -23.61
CA SER A 478 -13.66 3.16 -23.51
C SER A 478 -15.00 2.58 -23.90
N PHE A 479 -14.97 1.34 -24.40
CA PHE A 479 -16.14 0.61 -24.87
C PHE A 479 -16.11 -0.83 -24.35
N SER A 480 -17.28 -1.40 -24.08
CA SER A 480 -17.41 -2.83 -23.82
C SER A 480 -18.68 -3.40 -24.44
N ALA A 481 -18.63 -4.68 -24.76
CA ALA A 481 -19.74 -5.45 -25.29
C ALA A 481 -19.84 -6.81 -24.59
N GLY A 482 -21.06 -7.31 -24.43
CA GLY A 482 -21.34 -8.63 -23.89
C GLY A 482 -22.51 -9.29 -24.63
N TRP A 483 -22.39 -10.59 -24.82
CA TRP A 483 -23.41 -11.40 -25.48
C TRP A 483 -23.68 -12.67 -24.69
N VAL A 484 -24.92 -12.85 -24.23
CA VAL A 484 -25.38 -14.05 -23.55
C VAL A 484 -25.85 -15.03 -24.61
N LEU A 485 -24.95 -15.92 -25.01
CA LEU A 485 -25.18 -16.89 -26.10
C LEU A 485 -26.15 -17.95 -25.69
N SER A 486 -26.21 -18.33 -24.41
CA SER A 486 -27.15 -19.34 -23.89
C SER A 486 -28.60 -18.96 -24.04
N ASP A 487 -28.92 -17.67 -24.12
CA ASP A 487 -30.31 -17.17 -24.16
C ASP A 487 -30.80 -16.97 -25.62
N GLU A 488 -30.02 -17.38 -26.62
CA GLU A 488 -30.37 -17.25 -28.02
C GLU A 488 -31.31 -18.34 -28.45
N LYS A 489 -32.38 -17.95 -29.15
CA LYS A 489 -33.44 -18.86 -29.61
C LYS A 489 -33.01 -19.86 -30.68
N PHE A 490 -31.93 -19.56 -31.40
CA PHE A 490 -31.37 -20.43 -32.44
C PHE A 490 -30.38 -21.45 -31.91
N ILE A 491 -30.03 -21.40 -30.60
CA ILE A 491 -29.11 -22.31 -29.96
C ILE A 491 -29.91 -23.22 -29.00
N SER A 492 -29.86 -24.52 -29.24
CA SER A 492 -30.41 -25.50 -28.31
C SER A 492 -29.28 -26.08 -27.49
N LEU A 493 -29.18 -25.66 -26.24
CA LEU A 493 -28.14 -26.15 -25.29
C LEU A 493 -28.74 -27.30 -24.43
N PRO A 494 -27.91 -28.27 -24.05
CA PRO A 494 -28.26 -29.24 -23.02
C PRO A 494 -28.67 -28.55 -21.72
N SER A 495 -29.63 -29.09 -20.99
CA SER A 495 -30.19 -28.53 -19.76
C SER A 495 -29.16 -28.32 -18.62
N TRP A 496 -28.02 -28.97 -18.70
CA TRP A 496 -26.93 -28.78 -17.74
C TRP A 496 -26.07 -27.56 -18.01
N ILE A 497 -26.17 -26.90 -19.18
CA ILE A 497 -25.54 -25.61 -19.46
C ILE A 497 -26.56 -24.52 -19.12
N GLN A 498 -26.18 -23.69 -18.11
CA GLN A 498 -27.06 -22.63 -17.59
C GLN A 498 -26.74 -21.26 -18.19
N LEU A 499 -25.45 -21.00 -18.45
CA LEU A 499 -24.99 -19.72 -18.99
C LEU A 499 -23.76 -19.92 -19.87
N ILE A 500 -23.76 -19.30 -21.03
CA ILE A 500 -22.60 -19.01 -21.85
C ILE A 500 -22.63 -17.52 -22.19
N LYS A 501 -21.69 -16.74 -21.68
CA LYS A 501 -21.60 -15.30 -21.98
C LYS A 501 -20.21 -14.97 -22.51
N LEU A 502 -20.17 -14.31 -23.65
CA LEU A 502 -18.94 -13.73 -24.23
C LEU A 502 -18.89 -12.25 -23.88
N ARG A 503 -17.70 -11.74 -23.61
CA ARG A 503 -17.52 -10.34 -23.30
C ARG A 503 -16.17 -9.82 -23.80
N GLY A 504 -16.15 -8.52 -24.14
CA GLY A 504 -14.95 -7.85 -24.56
C GLY A 504 -14.99 -6.37 -24.19
N SER A 505 -13.81 -5.80 -23.93
CA SER A 505 -13.67 -4.39 -23.68
C SER A 505 -12.37 -3.86 -24.26
N TYR A 506 -12.39 -2.60 -24.67
CA TYR A 506 -11.21 -1.85 -25.10
C TYR A 506 -11.36 -0.38 -24.72
N GLY A 507 -10.27 0.23 -24.27
CA GLY A 507 -10.28 1.64 -23.92
C GLY A 507 -8.94 2.19 -23.53
N THR A 508 -8.92 3.50 -23.33
CA THR A 508 -7.73 4.23 -22.88
C THR A 508 -7.96 4.85 -21.52
N VAL A 509 -6.94 4.87 -20.68
CA VAL A 509 -6.91 5.56 -19.39
C VAL A 509 -5.62 6.36 -19.29
N GLY A 510 -5.70 7.51 -18.62
CA GLY A 510 -4.52 8.36 -18.36
C GLY A 510 -4.01 8.17 -16.94
N ASN A 511 -2.72 8.50 -16.72
CA ASN A 511 -2.10 8.54 -15.41
C ASN A 511 -1.35 9.87 -15.25
N ASP A 512 -1.55 10.55 -14.10
CA ASP A 512 -0.87 11.80 -13.74
C ASP A 512 0.12 11.63 -12.58
N LYS A 513 0.32 10.41 -12.10
CA LYS A 513 1.28 10.09 -11.03
C LYS A 513 2.69 10.01 -11.61
N ILE A 514 3.34 11.15 -11.67
CA ILE A 514 4.64 11.36 -12.32
C ILE A 514 5.80 11.32 -11.30
N GLY A 515 5.84 10.29 -10.45
CA GLY A 515 6.98 10.07 -9.54
C GLY A 515 7.07 11.02 -8.34
N GLY A 516 5.94 11.63 -7.92
CA GLY A 516 5.89 12.46 -6.70
C GLY A 516 6.34 13.91 -6.88
N GLN A 517 6.91 14.29 -8.01
CA GLN A 517 7.28 15.66 -8.33
C GLN A 517 6.07 16.43 -8.90
N ARG A 518 5.99 17.73 -8.61
CA ARG A 518 4.93 18.61 -9.13
C ARG A 518 5.49 19.55 -10.17
N TRP A 519 4.59 20.00 -11.07
CA TRP A 519 4.87 21.08 -12.03
C TRP A 519 6.19 20.92 -12.80
N LEU A 520 6.44 19.70 -13.30
CA LEU A 520 7.67 19.39 -14.07
C LEU A 520 7.92 20.30 -15.27
N TYR A 521 6.93 21.09 -15.65
CA TYR A 521 7.04 22.07 -16.72
C TYR A 521 7.61 23.43 -16.28
N ILE A 522 7.87 23.61 -14.98
CA ILE A 522 8.44 24.81 -14.38
C ILE A 522 9.89 24.55 -14.02
N THR A 523 10.78 25.46 -14.46
CA THR A 523 12.17 25.47 -14.00
C THR A 523 12.21 25.95 -12.56
N GLU A 524 12.92 25.24 -11.69
CA GLU A 524 13.09 25.57 -10.29
C GLU A 524 14.52 26.03 -10.00
N PHE A 525 14.63 27.07 -9.23
CA PHE A 525 15.89 27.58 -8.71
C PHE A 525 15.88 27.48 -7.17
N THR A 526 16.94 26.94 -6.60
CA THR A 526 17.13 26.90 -5.15
C THR A 526 18.30 27.77 -4.74
N PRO A 527 18.24 28.46 -3.57
CA PRO A 527 19.40 29.16 -3.04
C PRO A 527 20.55 28.16 -2.86
N GLY A 528 21.71 28.49 -3.37
CA GLY A 528 22.91 27.69 -3.21
C GLY A 528 23.36 27.66 -1.73
N GLY A 529 23.51 26.45 -1.16
CA GLY A 529 24.18 26.28 0.13
C GLY A 529 25.69 26.44 0.02
N THR A 530 26.39 26.47 1.16
CA THR A 530 27.83 26.68 1.27
C THR A 530 28.71 25.71 0.47
N ALA A 531 28.19 24.59 0.02
CA ALA A 531 28.94 23.57 -0.71
C ALA A 531 28.95 23.71 -2.23
N MET A 532 27.95 24.37 -2.87
CA MET A 532 27.82 24.46 -4.34
C MET A 532 27.32 25.79 -4.91
N GLY A 533 27.08 26.81 -4.11
CA GLY A 533 26.43 28.02 -4.59
C GLY A 533 26.96 29.32 -4.01
N THR A 534 28.12 29.31 -3.38
CA THR A 534 28.79 30.52 -2.93
C THR A 534 29.92 30.88 -3.88
N TYR A 535 29.88 32.07 -4.39
CA TYR A 535 30.99 32.64 -5.14
C TYR A 535 31.81 33.57 -4.20
N GLN A 536 33.12 33.45 -4.26
CA GLN A 536 34.01 34.28 -3.45
C GLN A 536 34.50 35.44 -4.26
N PHE A 537 34.27 36.65 -3.79
CA PHE A 537 34.71 37.89 -4.42
C PHE A 537 35.83 38.58 -3.63
N GLY A 538 36.85 39.07 -4.37
CA GLY A 538 37.89 39.95 -3.82
C GLY A 538 39.03 39.25 -3.09
N VAL A 539 40.02 40.09 -2.63
CA VAL A 539 41.24 39.66 -1.94
C VAL A 539 40.94 39.15 -0.50
N SER A 540 39.84 39.63 0.11
CA SER A 540 39.28 39.11 1.35
C SER A 540 37.97 38.44 0.98
N PRO A 541 37.96 37.12 0.73
CA PRO A 541 36.82 36.46 0.09
C PRO A 541 35.57 36.57 0.96
N GLN A 542 34.57 37.25 0.46
CA GLN A 542 33.21 37.21 1.00
C GLN A 542 32.39 36.20 0.20
N SER A 543 31.85 35.23 0.89
CA SER A 543 30.95 34.25 0.29
C SER A 543 29.56 34.86 0.01
N VAL A 544 29.18 34.96 -1.23
CA VAL A 544 27.82 35.35 -1.64
C VAL A 544 27.07 34.13 -2.08
N ALA A 545 25.90 33.87 -1.48
CA ALA A 545 25.04 32.78 -1.88
C ALA A 545 24.44 33.09 -3.26
N GLY A 546 24.63 32.16 -4.20
CA GLY A 546 24.02 32.18 -5.52
C GLY A 546 22.72 31.40 -5.57
N TYR A 547 22.15 31.25 -6.78
CA TYR A 547 21.04 30.36 -7.06
C TYR A 547 21.51 29.26 -8.02
N ASN A 548 21.15 28.02 -7.70
CA ASN A 548 21.35 26.88 -8.58
C ASN A 548 20.05 26.53 -9.27
N GLU A 549 20.11 26.21 -10.55
CA GLU A 549 19.00 25.61 -11.28
C GLU A 549 18.84 24.16 -10.75
N SER A 550 17.88 23.99 -9.82
CA SER A 550 17.65 22.67 -9.19
C SER A 550 16.90 21.72 -10.11
N ARG A 551 16.17 22.26 -11.08
CA ARG A 551 15.48 21.48 -12.11
C ARG A 551 15.18 22.32 -13.33
N VAL A 552 15.53 21.83 -14.51
CA VAL A 552 15.12 22.37 -15.80
C VAL A 552 13.67 21.94 -16.09
N GLY A 553 12.76 22.89 -16.34
CA GLY A 553 11.35 22.56 -16.60
C GLY A 553 11.11 22.03 -18.00
N ASN A 554 10.33 20.94 -18.11
CA ASN A 554 9.94 20.37 -19.39
C ASN A 554 8.52 20.81 -19.80
N LYS A 555 8.41 21.78 -20.71
CA LYS A 555 7.12 22.27 -21.25
C LYS A 555 6.35 21.23 -22.08
N PHE A 556 6.97 20.12 -22.42
CA PHE A 556 6.39 19.06 -23.25
C PHE A 556 5.79 17.91 -22.42
N VAL A 557 5.94 17.92 -21.09
CA VAL A 557 5.38 16.90 -20.23
C VAL A 557 3.87 16.75 -20.46
N THR A 558 3.42 15.50 -20.52
CA THR A 558 2.03 15.14 -20.80
C THR A 558 1.63 13.85 -20.10
N TRP A 559 0.40 13.43 -20.31
CA TRP A 559 -0.21 12.24 -19.75
C TRP A 559 0.51 10.96 -20.16
N GLU A 560 0.80 10.12 -19.18
CA GLU A 560 1.01 8.70 -19.42
C GLU A 560 -0.33 8.09 -19.86
N LYS A 561 -0.34 7.31 -20.95
CA LYS A 561 -1.54 6.71 -21.54
C LYS A 561 -1.41 5.20 -21.57
N SER A 562 -2.42 4.52 -21.03
CA SER A 562 -2.56 3.06 -21.10
C SER A 562 -3.74 2.69 -21.99
N ALA A 563 -3.47 1.96 -23.06
CA ALA A 563 -4.49 1.28 -23.88
C ALA A 563 -4.65 -0.15 -23.34
N LYS A 564 -5.87 -0.49 -22.93
CA LYS A 564 -6.21 -1.79 -22.33
C LYS A 564 -7.25 -2.50 -23.16
N GLY A 565 -7.05 -3.79 -23.39
CA GLY A 565 -8.05 -4.66 -23.99
C GLY A 565 -8.25 -5.91 -23.14
N ASN A 566 -9.46 -6.42 -23.14
CA ASN A 566 -9.85 -7.65 -22.44
C ASN A 566 -10.88 -8.42 -23.29
N VAL A 567 -10.69 -9.73 -23.39
CA VAL A 567 -11.68 -10.66 -23.96
C VAL A 567 -11.85 -11.81 -23.00
N GLY A 568 -13.10 -12.16 -22.71
CA GLY A 568 -13.39 -13.22 -21.76
C GLY A 568 -14.70 -13.91 -22.02
N PHE A 569 -14.89 -15.02 -21.33
CA PHE A 569 -16.16 -15.72 -21.31
C PHE A 569 -16.51 -16.21 -19.92
N ASP A 570 -17.82 -16.30 -19.66
CA ASP A 570 -18.37 -16.84 -18.42
C ASP A 570 -19.22 -18.06 -18.77
N LEU A 571 -19.01 -19.15 -18.05
CA LEU A 571 -19.71 -20.42 -18.21
C LEU A 571 -20.30 -20.84 -16.87
N SER A 572 -21.60 -21.16 -16.85
CA SER A 572 -22.26 -21.76 -15.69
C SER A 572 -22.88 -23.08 -16.07
N LEU A 573 -22.56 -24.11 -15.29
CA LEU A 573 -22.99 -25.48 -15.57
C LEU A 573 -23.77 -26.05 -14.38
N PHE A 574 -24.65 -26.99 -14.71
CA PHE A 574 -25.51 -27.72 -13.82
C PHE A 574 -26.56 -26.87 -13.09
N LYS A 575 -27.54 -27.55 -12.52
CA LYS A 575 -28.59 -26.90 -11.75
C LYS A 575 -28.02 -26.05 -10.63
N ASP A 576 -28.61 -24.90 -10.37
CA ASP A 576 -28.21 -23.93 -9.36
C ASP A 576 -26.77 -23.33 -9.57
N ASN A 577 -26.29 -23.36 -10.84
CA ASN A 577 -24.95 -22.89 -11.21
C ASN A 577 -23.86 -23.55 -10.35
N ALA A 578 -23.97 -24.89 -10.15
CA ALA A 578 -23.08 -25.61 -9.27
C ALA A 578 -21.60 -25.51 -9.65
N VAL A 579 -21.31 -25.33 -10.95
CA VAL A 579 -19.96 -25.05 -11.47
C VAL A 579 -20.02 -23.75 -12.27
N GLN A 580 -19.18 -22.82 -11.92
CA GLN A 580 -18.99 -21.57 -12.65
C GLN A 580 -17.52 -21.47 -13.07
N PHE A 581 -17.30 -21.16 -14.33
CA PHE A 581 -15.96 -20.94 -14.87
C PHE A 581 -15.90 -19.59 -15.58
N THR A 582 -14.95 -18.76 -15.20
CA THR A 582 -14.68 -17.46 -15.80
C THR A 582 -13.27 -17.46 -16.34
N PHE A 583 -13.08 -16.99 -17.57
CA PHE A 583 -11.79 -16.87 -18.21
C PHE A 583 -11.64 -15.50 -18.85
N ASP A 584 -10.46 -14.90 -18.70
CA ASP A 584 -10.08 -13.62 -19.30
C ASP A 584 -8.68 -13.70 -19.92
N TYR A 585 -8.54 -13.16 -21.13
CA TYR A 585 -7.28 -12.76 -21.72
C TYR A 585 -7.22 -11.25 -21.78
N PHE A 586 -6.16 -10.67 -21.22
CA PHE A 586 -5.96 -9.22 -21.19
C PHE A 586 -4.63 -8.81 -21.78
N TRP A 587 -4.60 -7.60 -22.33
CA TRP A 587 -3.37 -6.92 -22.76
C TRP A 587 -3.46 -5.44 -22.44
N GLU A 588 -2.31 -4.86 -22.13
CA GLU A 588 -2.14 -3.45 -21.85
C GLU A 588 -0.89 -2.96 -22.54
N LYS A 589 -0.98 -1.84 -23.25
CA LYS A 589 0.17 -1.12 -23.80
C LYS A 589 0.19 0.29 -23.24
N ARG A 590 1.23 0.59 -22.48
CA ARG A 590 1.41 1.87 -21.83
C ARG A 590 2.51 2.66 -22.52
N ASN A 591 2.20 3.89 -22.88
CA ASN A 591 3.08 4.82 -23.60
C ASN A 591 3.19 6.13 -22.84
N ASN A 592 4.18 6.95 -23.19
CA ASN A 592 4.44 8.24 -22.58
C ASN A 592 4.69 8.13 -21.07
N ILE A 593 5.28 7.04 -20.61
CA ILE A 593 5.71 6.92 -19.22
C ILE A 593 6.86 7.91 -19.01
N LEU A 594 6.80 8.62 -17.90
CA LEU A 594 7.82 9.59 -17.55
C LEU A 594 9.12 8.86 -17.14
N THR A 595 10.22 9.16 -17.83
CA THR A 595 11.55 8.62 -17.56
C THR A 595 12.53 9.76 -17.34
N THR A 596 13.59 9.51 -16.58
CA THR A 596 14.72 10.42 -16.51
C THR A 596 15.66 10.10 -17.66
N PRO A 597 15.99 11.07 -18.56
CA PRO A 597 16.89 10.83 -19.66
C PRO A 597 18.28 10.38 -19.18
N GLY A 598 18.72 9.21 -19.65
CA GLY A 598 20.09 8.70 -19.42
C GLY A 598 21.08 9.04 -20.53
N ASP A 599 20.60 9.69 -21.60
CA ASP A 599 21.36 10.02 -22.80
C ASP A 599 21.96 11.44 -22.83
N VAL A 600 21.80 12.21 -21.71
CA VAL A 600 22.41 13.54 -21.58
C VAL A 600 23.82 13.38 -21.00
N PRO A 601 24.86 13.72 -21.77
CA PRO A 601 26.24 13.58 -21.28
C PRO A 601 26.55 14.54 -20.12
N ASP A 602 27.34 14.08 -19.16
CA ASP A 602 27.72 14.85 -17.97
C ASP A 602 28.44 16.18 -18.28
N TYR A 603 29.13 16.27 -19.43
CA TYR A 603 29.83 17.50 -19.85
C TYR A 603 28.88 18.67 -20.19
N VAL A 604 27.57 18.40 -20.37
CA VAL A 604 26.55 19.46 -20.53
C VAL A 604 26.38 20.24 -19.23
N GLY A 605 26.80 19.69 -18.08
CA GLY A 605 26.77 20.36 -16.77
C GLY A 605 25.38 20.48 -16.16
N ILE A 606 24.37 19.78 -16.70
CA ILE A 606 23.01 19.74 -16.14
C ILE A 606 22.94 18.54 -15.20
N THR A 607 22.89 18.78 -13.90
CA THR A 607 22.83 17.74 -12.87
C THR A 607 21.44 17.11 -12.71
N ASN A 608 20.37 17.88 -12.98
CA ASN A 608 18.98 17.42 -12.87
C ASN A 608 18.25 17.64 -14.18
N VAL A 609 18.36 16.66 -15.07
CA VAL A 609 17.67 16.67 -16.36
C VAL A 609 16.17 16.52 -16.14
N ALA A 610 15.37 17.35 -16.79
CA ALA A 610 13.91 17.25 -16.71
C ALA A 610 13.43 15.90 -17.27
N PRO A 611 12.57 15.18 -16.54
CA PRO A 611 11.96 13.96 -17.05
C PRO A 611 11.19 14.18 -18.34
N ARG A 612 11.18 13.17 -19.23
CA ARG A 612 10.45 13.20 -20.50
C ARG A 612 9.52 11.99 -20.64
N ASN A 613 8.49 12.12 -21.48
CA ASN A 613 7.49 11.08 -21.72
C ASN A 613 7.94 10.13 -22.85
N SER A 614 8.95 9.31 -22.61
CA SER A 614 9.53 8.39 -23.61
C SER A 614 9.28 6.92 -23.29
N GLY A 615 9.10 6.55 -22.03
CA GLY A 615 8.98 5.18 -21.60
C GLY A 615 7.76 4.44 -22.15
N LYS A 616 7.95 3.14 -22.42
CA LYS A 616 6.91 2.23 -22.92
C LYS A 616 6.98 0.89 -22.20
N VAL A 617 5.82 0.37 -21.78
CA VAL A 617 5.66 -0.94 -21.15
C VAL A 617 4.49 -1.67 -21.80
N GLU A 618 4.65 -2.96 -22.00
CA GLU A 618 3.60 -3.89 -22.38
C GLU A 618 3.33 -4.85 -21.23
N ASN A 619 2.04 -5.15 -20.96
CA ASN A 619 1.63 -6.16 -20.00
C ASN A 619 0.51 -7.02 -20.63
N LYS A 620 0.61 -8.34 -20.49
CA LYS A 620 -0.39 -9.28 -21.00
C LYS A 620 -0.48 -10.50 -20.10
N GLY A 621 -1.66 -11.14 -20.10
CA GLY A 621 -1.85 -12.32 -19.28
C GLY A 621 -3.21 -12.95 -19.42
N ILE A 622 -3.40 -13.95 -18.57
CA ILE A 622 -4.65 -14.70 -18.46
C ILE A 622 -5.09 -14.74 -17.01
N GLU A 623 -6.40 -14.79 -16.82
CA GLU A 623 -7.05 -15.01 -15.54
C GLU A 623 -8.08 -16.13 -15.70
N ALA A 624 -8.13 -17.04 -14.75
CA ALA A 624 -9.12 -18.10 -14.72
C ALA A 624 -9.66 -18.26 -13.30
N GLU A 625 -10.96 -18.44 -13.18
CA GLU A 625 -11.64 -18.71 -11.92
C GLU A 625 -12.61 -19.87 -12.09
N LEU A 626 -12.50 -20.88 -11.24
CA LEU A 626 -13.42 -22.01 -11.17
C LEU A 626 -14.05 -22.04 -9.79
N ARG A 627 -15.35 -21.80 -9.75
CA ARG A 627 -16.17 -21.91 -8.53
C ARG A 627 -17.01 -23.17 -8.59
N PHE A 628 -16.93 -23.95 -7.54
CA PHE A 628 -17.82 -25.09 -7.32
C PHE A 628 -18.64 -24.85 -6.06
N ASN A 629 -19.96 -24.94 -6.17
CA ASN A 629 -20.87 -24.82 -5.03
C ASN A 629 -22.03 -25.79 -5.20
N LYS A 630 -22.07 -26.81 -4.36
CA LYS A 630 -23.12 -27.83 -4.40
C LYS A 630 -23.66 -28.09 -3.02
N ARG A 631 -24.95 -27.92 -2.85
CA ARG A 631 -25.69 -28.40 -1.69
C ARG A 631 -26.05 -29.87 -1.90
N ILE A 632 -25.47 -30.75 -1.10
CA ILE A 632 -25.71 -32.21 -1.18
C ILE A 632 -27.01 -32.55 -0.46
N ASN A 633 -27.23 -31.98 0.73
CA ASN A 633 -28.45 -32.14 1.52
C ASN A 633 -28.70 -30.87 2.37
N LYS A 634 -29.66 -30.93 3.30
CA LYS A 634 -30.03 -29.80 4.16
C LYS A 634 -28.86 -29.34 5.07
N ASP A 635 -27.99 -30.27 5.43
CA ASP A 635 -26.93 -30.09 6.45
C ASP A 635 -25.54 -29.97 5.82
N LEU A 636 -25.36 -30.42 4.56
CA LEU A 636 -24.05 -30.47 3.91
C LEU A 636 -24.04 -29.68 2.60
N SER A 637 -23.15 -28.71 2.54
CA SER A 637 -22.82 -27.96 1.32
C SER A 637 -21.30 -28.00 1.11
N ILE A 638 -20.88 -28.28 -0.11
CA ILE A 638 -19.47 -28.27 -0.51
C ILE A 638 -19.24 -27.07 -1.44
N PHE A 639 -18.21 -26.31 -1.15
CA PHE A 639 -17.76 -25.21 -2.00
C PHE A 639 -16.25 -25.26 -2.20
N ALA A 640 -15.81 -24.89 -3.38
CA ALA A 640 -14.40 -24.70 -3.72
C ALA A 640 -14.27 -23.52 -4.67
N ASN A 641 -13.23 -22.72 -4.50
CA ASN A 641 -12.89 -21.62 -5.39
C ASN A 641 -11.40 -21.73 -5.75
N LEU A 642 -11.12 -21.98 -7.03
CA LEU A 642 -9.79 -22.05 -7.60
C LEU A 642 -9.57 -20.86 -8.49
N GLN A 643 -8.47 -20.15 -8.27
CA GLN A 643 -8.13 -18.93 -9.00
C GLN A 643 -6.71 -19.03 -9.55
N MET A 644 -6.52 -18.58 -10.77
CA MET A 644 -5.22 -18.46 -11.41
C MET A 644 -5.10 -17.11 -12.08
N THR A 645 -3.98 -16.46 -11.87
CA THR A 645 -3.60 -15.24 -12.60
C THR A 645 -2.17 -15.39 -13.08
N TYR A 646 -1.96 -15.23 -14.36
CA TYR A 646 -0.65 -15.14 -14.96
C TYR A 646 -0.54 -13.80 -15.69
N ALA A 647 0.41 -12.98 -15.29
CA ALA A 647 0.68 -11.68 -15.90
C ALA A 647 2.18 -11.57 -16.22
N ARG A 648 2.51 -11.08 -17.39
CA ARG A 648 3.88 -10.82 -17.80
C ARG A 648 3.98 -9.42 -18.38
N ASN A 649 4.81 -8.61 -17.73
CA ASN A 649 5.17 -7.28 -18.20
C ASN A 649 6.51 -7.32 -18.96
N LYS A 650 6.67 -6.41 -19.90
CA LYS A 650 7.91 -6.18 -20.63
C LYS A 650 8.12 -4.69 -20.78
N VAL A 651 9.30 -4.24 -20.37
CA VAL A 651 9.81 -2.91 -20.66
C VAL A 651 10.20 -2.89 -22.14
N LEU A 652 9.65 -1.95 -22.90
CA LEU A 652 9.93 -1.78 -24.32
C LEU A 652 10.91 -0.64 -24.57
N GLU A 653 10.83 0.43 -23.75
CA GLU A 653 11.66 1.62 -23.89
C GLU A 653 11.82 2.30 -22.53
N ASN A 654 13.02 2.65 -22.11
CA ASN A 654 13.34 3.22 -20.79
C ASN A 654 14.47 4.27 -20.84
N ASP A 655 14.72 4.94 -21.96
CA ASP A 655 15.79 5.96 -22.07
C ASP A 655 17.14 5.53 -21.48
N GLU A 656 17.52 4.28 -21.70
CA GLU A 656 18.80 3.77 -21.23
C GLU A 656 19.95 4.44 -21.99
N PRO A 657 21.10 4.74 -21.35
CA PRO A 657 22.26 5.24 -22.05
C PRO A 657 22.69 4.22 -23.10
N ILE A 658 23.09 4.71 -24.25
CA ILE A 658 23.69 3.87 -25.31
C ILE A 658 25.02 3.35 -24.74
N PRO A 659 25.27 2.02 -24.70
CA PRO A 659 26.48 1.46 -24.15
C PRO A 659 27.73 1.85 -24.94
#